data_62e2d076a3ed5380c44f0c75aaa8abf9
#
_entry.id   62e2d076a3ed5380c44f0c75aaa8abf9
#
_cell.length_a   1.000
_cell.length_b   1.000
_cell.length_c   1.000
_cell.angle_alpha   90.00
_cell.angle_beta   90.00
_cell.angle_gamma   90.00
#
_symmetry.space_group_name_H-M   'P 1'
#
loop_
_entity.id
_entity.type
_entity.pdbx_description
1 polymer ?
#
loop_
_entity_poly.entity_id
_entity_poly.type
_entity_poly.pdbx_seq_one_letter_code
_entity_poly.pdbx_strand_id
1 'polypeptide(L)'
;MKNVFQPLFGMFLCLPILLSAQKGTISGKVIDAKLAESLIGVTIILDNNAGGAMTDYDGNYTIANVPEGIHQISINYTGFAPKTIGEINVRAGETVTIDVALEEAAAQALTEVVVVARASRESQSALTILQKNSTTIGDGISSETIRRTPDRTTGDVIRRVSGASLQDNKFAVIRGLNDRYNIALLNGAMLSSTEPDRKAFSFDLFPSAMLDNLIVVKTASADLPGEFAGGAILLNTKDIPERSFFSATLNSGYNTVTTFREHLGAQGGSTDWLGMDDGSRALPSGFPDTKTFVGASNDEQYDYSGTIPNDWKIEMERSARPNAGFQINGGFATDPAAKTQWGTTVSLSYSNQNRLQNGRRFDYDNSGKLFDYTDLQFKNNVLWGALLNSAVKFNNRHKIGVQGTYSTNTDNIVSERFGDDIEQYRKVASTTIEYTENHLLTTRLYGEHQLSEKGARLNWGGGFNRNTRDIPSLRRMFYFKNFEDTIDASINYQAYVPFGSADPYRSGRFYSNLAENTWNGNVDLSIPFAIGGQKQTFKMGGLYQQRDRQFNARVMGFVLANFLQFDYSNLYLSQDSIFMPSNIGPKGFVLDEITNPSDGYKAGSDLYAGYAMFENKIADRIRLSWGVRAESFHQRLESARYGTNVPLVVDTTTTRLLPSFNLTYSLTETQQLRLSGSKTVTRPEFRELAPFAFYDFFLNAGVVGDPGLTPGNIWNADIRYEIYPGQNQLFSVSLFYKKFTTPIEFTYSSQGAGTRTFTFQNIPGAQNYGAEIEIRKNLGFLGTNFENLVVFANAARIFST
;
A
#
# COMPACT_ATOMS: atom_id res chain seq x y z
N MET A 1 30.01 15.86 -20.19
CA MET A 1 29.92 15.74 -18.73
C MET A 1 30.68 14.50 -18.29
N LYS A 2 31.97 14.54 -18.37
CA LYS A 2 32.95 13.57 -17.82
C LYS A 2 33.77 14.35 -16.79
N ASN A 3 34.07 13.76 -15.63
CA ASN A 3 34.92 14.24 -14.54
C ASN A 3 34.25 15.05 -13.41
N VAL A 4 33.45 14.38 -12.58
CA VAL A 4 33.12 14.83 -11.20
C VAL A 4 33.04 13.65 -10.18
N PHE A 5 33.46 12.43 -10.53
CA PHE A 5 33.26 11.26 -9.64
C PHE A 5 34.56 10.59 -9.16
N GLN A 6 35.63 11.34 -8.95
CA GLN A 6 36.92 10.75 -8.50
C GLN A 6 37.62 11.39 -7.31
N PRO A 7 36.99 11.91 -6.25
CA PRO A 7 37.72 11.94 -4.98
C PRO A 7 36.98 11.36 -3.75
N LEU A 8 35.83 10.63 -3.89
CA LEU A 8 35.18 10.10 -2.70
C LEU A 8 35.58 8.67 -2.27
N PHE A 9 36.40 7.98 -3.05
CA PHE A 9 36.84 6.61 -2.72
C PHE A 9 38.14 6.56 -1.90
N GLY A 10 38.86 7.67 -1.75
CA GLY A 10 40.13 7.74 -1.01
C GLY A 10 39.99 8.11 0.48
N MET A 11 38.81 8.51 0.97
CA MET A 11 38.66 9.07 2.32
C MET A 11 38.13 8.06 3.35
N PHE A 12 37.90 6.80 2.97
CA PHE A 12 37.35 5.76 3.88
C PHE A 12 38.39 4.82 4.50
N LEU A 13 39.70 5.05 4.28
CA LEU A 13 40.75 4.09 4.73
C LEU A 13 41.60 4.54 5.91
N CYS A 14 41.27 5.63 6.60
CA CYS A 14 42.00 6.07 7.79
C CYS A 14 41.03 6.46 8.92
N LEU A 15 40.31 5.47 9.51
CA LEU A 15 39.76 5.64 10.86
C LEU A 15 40.70 4.95 11.85
N PRO A 16 41.16 5.66 12.91
CA PRO A 16 41.97 5.04 13.95
C PRO A 16 41.14 4.00 14.72
N ILE A 17 41.70 2.82 14.91
CA ILE A 17 41.18 1.79 15.80
C ILE A 17 41.24 2.36 17.23
N LEU A 18 40.14 2.92 17.71
CA LEU A 18 40.01 3.25 19.13
C LEU A 18 39.74 1.94 19.91
N LEU A 19 40.64 1.57 20.77
CA LEU A 19 40.47 0.49 21.72
C LEU A 19 39.28 0.78 22.63
N SER A 20 38.14 0.13 22.32
CA SER A 20 36.98 0.09 23.22
C SER A 20 37.34 -0.82 24.41
N ALA A 21 37.02 -0.41 25.61
CA ALA A 21 36.98 -1.30 26.75
C ALA A 21 36.12 -2.52 26.39
N GLN A 22 36.76 -3.68 26.24
CA GLN A 22 36.06 -4.90 25.81
C GLN A 22 35.18 -5.37 26.94
N LYS A 23 33.86 -5.27 26.79
CA LYS A 23 32.89 -5.91 27.67
C LYS A 23 32.88 -7.42 27.37
N GLY A 24 32.50 -8.25 28.36
CA GLY A 24 32.37 -9.68 28.12
C GLY A 24 31.08 -10.06 27.41
N THR A 25 30.95 -11.33 27.13
CA THR A 25 29.76 -11.91 26.49
C THR A 25 29.35 -13.18 27.26
N ILE A 26 28.04 -13.40 27.44
CA ILE A 26 27.50 -14.68 27.89
C ILE A 26 26.80 -15.32 26.69
N SER A 27 27.19 -16.54 26.35
CA SER A 27 26.55 -17.31 25.28
C SER A 27 26.21 -18.72 25.77
N GLY A 28 25.45 -19.49 25.01
CA GLY A 28 25.16 -20.87 25.33
C GLY A 28 23.98 -21.40 24.53
N LYS A 29 23.61 -22.63 24.85
CA LYS A 29 22.52 -23.34 24.19
C LYS A 29 21.49 -23.76 25.22
N VAL A 30 20.21 -23.63 24.91
CA VAL A 30 19.11 -24.11 25.73
C VAL A 30 18.45 -25.30 25.02
N ILE A 31 18.35 -26.40 25.73
CA ILE A 31 17.73 -27.65 25.25
C ILE A 31 16.66 -28.16 26.22
N ASP A 32 15.78 -28.99 25.71
CA ASP A 32 14.89 -29.81 26.52
C ASP A 32 15.71 -30.91 27.22
N ALA A 33 15.63 -30.99 28.55
CA ALA A 33 16.39 -31.98 29.33
C ALA A 33 16.00 -33.45 29.02
N LYS A 34 14.76 -33.69 28.55
CA LYS A 34 14.22 -35.02 28.29
C LYS A 34 14.41 -35.47 26.83
N LEU A 35 14.22 -34.53 25.91
CA LEU A 35 14.25 -34.82 24.45
C LEU A 35 15.58 -34.47 23.83
N ALA A 36 16.47 -33.79 24.55
CA ALA A 36 17.72 -33.19 24.02
C ALA A 36 17.52 -32.30 22.77
N GLU A 37 16.29 -31.77 22.60
CA GLU A 37 15.95 -30.88 21.47
C GLU A 37 16.23 -29.44 21.83
N SER A 38 16.66 -28.66 20.85
CA SER A 38 16.91 -27.23 21.02
C SER A 38 15.61 -26.46 21.28
N LEU A 39 15.57 -25.64 22.30
CA LEU A 39 14.41 -24.82 22.66
C LEU A 39 14.53 -23.43 22.03
N ILE A 40 13.60 -23.12 21.11
CA ILE A 40 13.56 -21.88 20.35
C ILE A 40 12.72 -20.84 21.09
N GLY A 41 13.20 -19.59 21.16
CA GLY A 41 12.42 -18.50 21.77
C GLY A 41 12.40 -18.55 23.30
N VAL A 42 13.35 -19.26 23.92
CA VAL A 42 13.57 -19.21 25.36
C VAL A 42 14.07 -17.81 25.72
N THR A 43 13.48 -17.21 26.75
CA THR A 43 13.88 -15.88 27.19
C THR A 43 14.93 -16.02 28.28
N ILE A 44 16.10 -15.38 28.07
CA ILE A 44 17.19 -15.29 29.03
C ILE A 44 17.31 -13.84 29.49
N ILE A 45 17.22 -13.59 30.80
CA ILE A 45 17.26 -12.26 31.41
C ILE A 45 18.51 -12.18 32.30
N LEU A 46 19.30 -11.13 32.09
CA LEU A 46 20.51 -10.82 32.86
C LEU A 46 20.16 -9.89 34.04
N ASP A 47 20.61 -10.22 35.24
CA ASP A 47 20.51 -9.37 36.46
C ASP A 47 19.16 -8.68 36.63
N ASN A 48 18.06 -9.44 36.62
CA ASN A 48 16.68 -8.94 36.80
C ASN A 48 16.29 -7.77 35.88
N ASN A 49 16.79 -7.74 34.67
CA ASN A 49 16.46 -6.82 33.56
C ASN A 49 17.56 -5.86 33.09
N ALA A 50 18.81 -6.06 33.50
CA ALA A 50 19.94 -5.27 33.02
C ALA A 50 20.31 -5.60 31.55
N GLY A 51 19.72 -6.66 30.98
CA GLY A 51 19.90 -7.11 29.59
C GLY A 51 19.28 -8.49 29.42
N GLY A 52 19.36 -9.04 28.21
CA GLY A 52 18.85 -10.38 27.95
C GLY A 52 19.03 -10.80 26.52
N ALA A 53 18.68 -12.05 26.24
CA ALA A 53 18.65 -12.63 24.90
C ALA A 53 17.49 -13.62 24.79
N MET A 54 17.17 -14.00 23.56
CA MET A 54 16.29 -15.11 23.25
C MET A 54 17.05 -16.15 22.46
N THR A 55 16.73 -17.43 22.66
CA THR A 55 17.32 -18.50 21.87
C THR A 55 16.86 -18.43 20.42
N ASP A 56 17.82 -18.68 19.51
CA ASP A 56 17.57 -18.82 18.10
C ASP A 56 16.93 -20.18 17.74
N TYR A 57 16.83 -20.47 16.44
CA TYR A 57 16.25 -21.71 15.94
C TYR A 57 17.00 -22.98 16.42
N ASP A 58 18.29 -22.87 16.65
CA ASP A 58 19.15 -23.95 17.14
C ASP A 58 19.26 -23.98 18.67
N GLY A 59 18.50 -23.13 19.36
CA GLY A 59 18.50 -23.01 20.81
C GLY A 59 19.66 -22.20 21.37
N ASN A 60 20.49 -21.57 20.55
CA ASN A 60 21.62 -20.78 21.00
C ASN A 60 21.18 -19.37 21.42
N TYR A 61 21.84 -18.81 22.41
CA TYR A 61 21.64 -17.44 22.86
C TYR A 61 22.98 -16.74 23.04
N THR A 62 22.97 -15.42 22.92
CA THR A 62 24.15 -14.58 23.15
C THR A 62 23.74 -13.27 23.79
N ILE A 63 24.22 -12.98 24.98
CA ILE A 63 24.09 -11.71 25.67
C ILE A 63 25.43 -10.98 25.52
N ALA A 64 25.49 -10.03 24.61
CA ALA A 64 26.68 -9.23 24.35
C ALA A 64 26.76 -8.01 25.28
N ASN A 65 27.94 -7.45 25.42
CA ASN A 65 28.19 -6.23 26.21
C ASN A 65 27.88 -6.37 27.71
N VAL A 66 28.10 -7.56 28.26
CA VAL A 66 27.97 -7.79 29.71
C VAL A 66 29.11 -7.08 30.43
N PRO A 67 28.86 -6.24 31.43
CA PRO A 67 29.91 -5.62 32.24
C PRO A 67 30.82 -6.66 32.90
N GLU A 68 32.05 -6.30 33.23
CA GLU A 68 32.90 -7.16 34.03
C GLU A 68 32.34 -7.27 35.43
N GLY A 69 32.22 -8.51 35.94
CA GLY A 69 31.69 -8.78 37.31
C GLY A 69 31.00 -10.12 37.43
N ILE A 70 30.34 -10.30 38.57
CA ILE A 70 29.50 -11.50 38.84
C ILE A 70 28.07 -11.21 38.46
N HIS A 71 27.51 -12.04 37.60
CA HIS A 71 26.17 -11.91 37.02
C HIS A 71 25.29 -13.12 37.29
N GLN A 72 23.99 -12.92 37.10
CA GLN A 72 22.98 -13.97 37.17
C GLN A 72 22.12 -13.94 35.93
N ILE A 73 21.80 -15.10 35.35
CA ILE A 73 20.82 -15.23 34.29
C ILE A 73 19.61 -16.02 34.77
N SER A 74 18.42 -15.53 34.38
CA SER A 74 17.15 -16.22 34.56
C SER A 74 16.60 -16.69 33.25
N ILE A 75 16.34 -17.96 33.10
CA ILE A 75 15.92 -18.61 31.85
C ILE A 75 14.47 -19.05 32.00
N ASN A 76 13.60 -18.57 31.13
CA ASN A 76 12.17 -18.83 31.16
C ASN A 76 11.66 -19.31 29.81
N TYR A 77 10.86 -20.38 29.83
CA TYR A 77 10.22 -20.91 28.63
C TYR A 77 8.87 -21.52 28.95
N THR A 78 7.86 -21.28 28.12
CA THR A 78 6.48 -21.74 28.35
C THR A 78 6.41 -23.27 28.34
N GLY A 79 5.94 -23.86 29.40
CA GLY A 79 5.85 -25.33 29.58
C GLY A 79 7.05 -25.96 30.24
N PHE A 80 8.06 -25.17 30.61
CA PHE A 80 9.26 -25.63 31.32
C PHE A 80 9.40 -24.93 32.69
N ALA A 81 10.05 -25.60 33.61
CA ALA A 81 10.38 -25.01 34.89
C ALA A 81 11.42 -23.90 34.72
N PRO A 82 11.19 -22.69 35.28
CA PRO A 82 12.16 -21.60 35.20
C PRO A 82 13.46 -22.00 35.91
N LYS A 83 14.59 -21.62 35.31
CA LYS A 83 15.90 -21.92 35.86
C LYS A 83 16.72 -20.65 36.02
N THR A 84 17.34 -20.48 37.17
CA THR A 84 18.24 -19.36 37.47
C THR A 84 19.64 -19.88 37.73
N ILE A 85 20.63 -19.23 37.03
CA ILE A 85 22.05 -19.56 37.20
C ILE A 85 22.76 -18.29 37.67
N GLY A 86 23.26 -18.34 38.88
CA GLY A 86 24.01 -17.25 39.52
C GLY A 86 25.52 -17.46 39.46
N GLU A 87 26.27 -16.50 40.03
CA GLU A 87 27.72 -16.55 40.18
C GLU A 87 28.52 -16.64 38.86
N ILE A 88 27.96 -16.11 37.75
CA ILE A 88 28.62 -16.08 36.44
C ILE A 88 29.67 -14.97 36.44
N ASN A 89 30.92 -15.34 36.51
CA ASN A 89 32.05 -14.39 36.50
C ASN A 89 32.43 -14.06 35.06
N VAL A 90 32.14 -12.84 34.63
CA VAL A 90 32.43 -12.33 33.25
C VAL A 90 33.61 -11.38 33.36
N ARG A 91 34.67 -11.62 32.55
CA ARG A 91 35.82 -10.73 32.39
C ARG A 91 35.73 -9.96 31.09
N ALA A 92 36.41 -8.82 31.02
CA ALA A 92 36.46 -8.00 29.83
C ALA A 92 37.04 -8.79 28.63
N GLY A 93 36.32 -8.82 27.51
CA GLY A 93 36.70 -9.52 26.29
C GLY A 93 36.52 -11.04 26.30
N GLU A 94 36.03 -11.62 27.42
CA GLU A 94 35.79 -13.06 27.55
C GLU A 94 34.34 -13.40 27.15
N THR A 95 34.19 -14.57 26.52
CA THR A 95 32.89 -15.18 26.28
C THR A 95 32.73 -16.37 27.24
N VAL A 96 31.81 -16.23 28.16
CA VAL A 96 31.41 -17.31 29.08
C VAL A 96 30.28 -18.11 28.43
N THR A 97 30.52 -19.41 28.21
CA THR A 97 29.53 -20.32 27.62
C THR A 97 28.76 -21.07 28.68
N ILE A 98 27.43 -20.97 28.66
CA ILE A 98 26.55 -21.62 29.64
C ILE A 98 25.43 -22.33 28.90
N ASP A 99 25.56 -23.65 28.78
CA ASP A 99 24.53 -24.48 28.18
C ASP A 99 23.50 -24.88 29.29
N VAL A 100 22.23 -24.83 28.93
CA VAL A 100 21.14 -25.00 29.85
C VAL A 100 20.19 -26.08 29.36
N ALA A 101 19.92 -27.08 30.19
CA ALA A 101 18.84 -28.02 29.99
C ALA A 101 17.66 -27.59 30.86
N LEU A 102 16.49 -27.38 30.25
CA LEU A 102 15.23 -27.10 30.96
C LEU A 102 14.38 -28.36 31.06
N GLU A 103 13.79 -28.54 32.24
CA GLU A 103 12.86 -29.65 32.52
C GLU A 103 11.42 -29.17 32.28
N GLU A 104 10.56 -30.05 31.71
CA GLU A 104 9.13 -29.79 31.62
C GLU A 104 8.53 -29.51 32.99
N ALA A 105 7.73 -28.47 33.13
CA ALA A 105 7.07 -28.13 34.38
C ALA A 105 6.06 -29.23 34.76
N ALA A 106 6.27 -29.88 35.92
CA ALA A 106 5.28 -30.79 36.49
C ALA A 106 4.00 -30.02 36.83
N ALA A 107 2.82 -30.59 36.55
CA ALA A 107 1.50 -29.95 36.60
C ALA A 107 1.09 -29.33 37.95
N GLN A 108 1.95 -29.30 38.97
CA GLN A 108 1.63 -28.85 40.35
C GLN A 108 2.50 -27.73 40.93
N ALA A 109 3.45 -27.16 40.18
CA ALA A 109 4.32 -26.09 40.67
C ALA A 109 4.09 -24.77 39.94
N LEU A 110 2.87 -24.22 39.98
CA LEU A 110 2.58 -22.89 39.46
C LEU A 110 2.20 -21.94 40.62
N THR A 111 3.20 -21.52 41.37
CA THR A 111 3.07 -20.38 42.32
C THR A 111 4.32 -19.49 42.19
N GLU A 112 4.64 -19.09 41.01
CA GLU A 112 5.56 -17.97 40.76
C GLU A 112 5.08 -17.24 39.53
N VAL A 113 4.92 -15.91 39.64
CA VAL A 113 4.46 -15.07 38.55
C VAL A 113 5.56 -15.05 37.50
N VAL A 114 5.51 -15.97 36.55
CA VAL A 114 6.36 -15.96 35.38
C VAL A 114 5.82 -14.88 34.45
N VAL A 115 6.43 -13.70 34.46
CA VAL A 115 6.25 -12.73 33.37
C VAL A 115 6.86 -13.35 32.14
N VAL A 116 6.09 -14.09 31.38
CA VAL A 116 6.46 -14.55 30.03
C VAL A 116 6.51 -13.30 29.15
N ALA A 117 7.69 -12.70 29.05
CA ALA A 117 7.93 -11.69 28.04
C ALA A 117 7.84 -12.40 26.67
N ARG A 118 6.63 -12.44 26.07
CA ARG A 118 6.51 -12.66 24.64
C ARG A 118 7.28 -11.54 23.99
N ALA A 119 8.26 -11.86 23.15
CA ALA A 119 8.89 -10.87 22.29
C ALA A 119 7.76 -10.20 21.50
N SER A 120 7.46 -8.97 21.87
CA SER A 120 6.42 -8.19 21.22
C SER A 120 6.77 -8.13 19.73
N ARG A 121 5.93 -8.66 18.86
CA ARG A 121 6.10 -8.54 17.40
C ARG A 121 6.13 -7.08 16.95
N GLU A 122 5.79 -6.18 17.85
CA GLU A 122 5.79 -4.73 17.65
C GLU A 122 7.20 -4.12 17.63
N SER A 123 8.21 -4.81 18.16
CA SER A 123 9.57 -4.29 18.23
C SER A 123 10.34 -4.49 16.92
N GLN A 124 11.24 -3.53 16.60
CA GLN A 124 12.10 -3.65 15.42
C GLN A 124 13.07 -4.82 15.54
N SER A 125 13.51 -5.15 16.74
CA SER A 125 14.37 -6.31 17.00
C SER A 125 13.68 -7.62 16.67
N ALA A 126 12.42 -7.80 17.10
CA ALA A 126 11.63 -8.98 16.78
C ALA A 126 11.40 -9.12 15.27
N LEU A 127 11.12 -8.02 14.59
CA LEU A 127 10.96 -8.02 13.13
C LEU A 127 12.27 -8.39 12.41
N THR A 128 13.42 -7.94 12.91
CA THR A 128 14.74 -8.32 12.37
C THR A 128 15.02 -9.81 12.55
N ILE A 129 14.62 -10.38 13.67
CA ILE A 129 14.71 -11.84 13.90
C ILE A 129 13.78 -12.60 12.95
N LEU A 130 12.54 -12.14 12.77
CA LEU A 130 11.61 -12.73 11.79
C LEU A 130 12.19 -12.66 10.38
N GLN A 131 12.77 -11.55 9.98
CA GLN A 131 13.44 -11.36 8.68
C GLN A 131 14.61 -12.35 8.51
N LYS A 132 15.50 -12.47 9.52
CA LYS A 132 16.62 -13.42 9.53
C LYS A 132 16.14 -14.86 9.36
N ASN A 133 15.03 -15.23 9.99
CA ASN A 133 14.50 -16.59 10.00
C ASN A 133 13.49 -16.87 8.89
N SER A 134 13.04 -15.85 8.15
CA SER A 134 12.14 -16.02 7.01
C SER A 134 12.76 -16.91 5.94
N THR A 135 11.93 -17.69 5.26
CA THR A 135 12.34 -18.45 4.07
C THR A 135 12.41 -17.58 2.83
N THR A 136 11.63 -16.49 2.78
CA THR A 136 11.59 -15.54 1.68
C THR A 136 12.46 -14.31 1.96
N ILE A 137 12.88 -13.62 0.92
CA ILE A 137 13.55 -12.31 1.02
C ILE A 137 12.46 -11.25 1.21
N GLY A 138 12.52 -10.52 2.29
CA GLY A 138 11.59 -9.43 2.59
C GLY A 138 12.19 -8.43 3.57
N ASP A 139 11.69 -7.21 3.53
CA ASP A 139 12.08 -6.12 4.41
C ASP A 139 10.85 -5.58 5.13
N GLY A 140 10.97 -5.21 6.40
CA GLY A 140 9.82 -4.83 7.20
C GLY A 140 10.06 -3.64 8.13
N ILE A 141 8.96 -2.98 8.47
CA ILE A 141 8.88 -1.84 9.39
C ILE A 141 7.93 -2.22 10.52
N SER A 142 8.38 -2.09 11.76
CA SER A 142 7.60 -2.40 12.95
C SER A 142 6.74 -1.23 13.42
N SER A 143 5.70 -1.51 14.23
CA SER A 143 4.90 -0.47 14.87
C SER A 143 5.74 0.45 15.77
N GLU A 144 6.80 -0.06 16.38
CA GLU A 144 7.75 0.76 17.13
C GLU A 144 8.38 1.84 16.27
N THR A 145 8.84 1.48 15.06
CA THR A 145 9.41 2.43 14.10
C THR A 145 8.35 3.38 13.57
N ILE A 146 7.15 2.88 13.23
CA ILE A 146 6.03 3.72 12.76
C ILE A 146 5.67 4.79 13.79
N ARG A 147 5.61 4.44 15.08
CA ARG A 147 5.30 5.41 16.15
C ARG A 147 6.36 6.50 16.36
N ARG A 148 7.61 6.23 15.97
CA ARG A 148 8.74 7.19 16.07
C ARG A 148 8.84 8.12 14.87
N THR A 149 8.07 7.86 13.82
CA THR A 149 8.11 8.60 12.56
C THR A 149 6.83 9.39 12.35
N PRO A 150 6.85 10.46 11.53
CA PRO A 150 5.66 11.26 11.24
C PRO A 150 4.73 10.59 10.21
N ASP A 151 4.89 9.29 9.95
CA ASP A 151 4.15 8.55 8.94
C ASP A 151 2.69 8.39 9.36
N ARG A 152 1.75 8.82 8.54
CA ARG A 152 0.32 8.80 8.85
C ARG A 152 -0.43 7.74 8.06
N THR A 153 0.01 7.49 6.85
CA THR A 153 -0.56 6.49 5.96
C THR A 153 0.38 5.31 5.82
N THR A 154 -0.17 4.19 5.43
CA THR A 154 0.64 3.02 5.06
C THR A 154 1.60 3.33 3.91
N GLY A 155 1.20 4.22 3.00
CA GLY A 155 2.08 4.71 1.93
C GLY A 155 3.36 5.36 2.47
N ASP A 156 3.23 6.23 3.49
CA ASP A 156 4.40 6.87 4.11
C ASP A 156 5.37 5.83 4.69
N VAL A 157 4.83 4.76 5.29
CA VAL A 157 5.63 3.66 5.86
C VAL A 157 6.37 2.89 4.76
N ILE A 158 5.73 2.62 3.61
CA ILE A 158 6.34 1.89 2.48
C ILE A 158 7.60 2.58 1.97
N ARG A 159 7.65 3.91 1.95
CA ARG A 159 8.85 4.66 1.51
C ARG A 159 10.11 4.35 2.29
N ARG A 160 9.97 3.81 3.51
CA ARG A 160 11.10 3.45 4.37
C ARG A 160 11.66 2.07 4.06
N VAL A 161 10.96 1.28 3.25
CA VAL A 161 11.40 -0.05 2.87
C VAL A 161 12.42 0.05 1.73
N SER A 162 13.50 -0.73 1.82
CA SER A 162 14.53 -0.79 0.78
C SER A 162 13.94 -1.15 -0.59
N GLY A 163 14.35 -0.46 -1.66
CA GLY A 163 13.86 -0.68 -3.01
C GLY A 163 12.39 -0.33 -3.23
N ALA A 164 11.76 0.37 -2.29
CA ALA A 164 10.38 0.84 -2.40
C ALA A 164 10.33 2.36 -2.56
N SER A 165 9.38 2.83 -3.36
CA SER A 165 9.04 4.24 -3.53
C SER A 165 7.53 4.35 -3.73
N LEU A 166 7.01 5.57 -3.77
CA LEU A 166 5.59 5.82 -4.06
C LEU A 166 5.46 6.71 -5.29
N GLN A 167 4.55 6.33 -6.15
CA GLN A 167 4.00 7.19 -7.18
C GLN A 167 2.76 7.91 -6.61
N ASP A 168 2.62 9.21 -6.88
CA ASP A 168 1.50 10.07 -6.47
C ASP A 168 1.24 10.07 -4.94
N ASN A 169 2.25 9.72 -4.14
CA ASN A 169 2.16 9.50 -2.68
C ASN A 169 1.18 8.40 -2.24
N LYS A 170 0.70 7.56 -3.15
CA LYS A 170 -0.36 6.57 -2.93
C LYS A 170 0.05 5.16 -3.32
N PHE A 171 0.71 4.99 -4.47
CA PHE A 171 0.89 3.71 -5.13
C PHE A 171 2.31 3.20 -4.97
N ALA A 172 2.42 1.98 -4.48
CA ALA A 172 3.74 1.39 -4.23
C ALA A 172 4.45 0.99 -5.53
N VAL A 173 5.68 1.45 -5.66
CA VAL A 173 6.64 1.04 -6.71
C VAL A 173 7.74 0.25 -6.02
N ILE A 174 7.83 -1.04 -6.29
CA ILE A 174 8.82 -1.93 -5.69
C ILE A 174 9.80 -2.39 -6.78
N ARG A 175 11.11 -2.18 -6.55
CA ARG A 175 12.15 -2.53 -7.52
C ARG A 175 11.92 -1.92 -8.90
N GLY A 176 11.43 -0.67 -8.95
CA GLY A 176 11.12 0.06 -10.19
C GLY A 176 9.88 -0.45 -10.94
N LEU A 177 9.21 -1.49 -10.43
CA LEU A 177 7.97 -1.99 -11.00
C LEU A 177 6.79 -1.23 -10.41
N ASN A 178 5.96 -0.70 -11.30
CA ASN A 178 4.81 0.09 -10.94
C ASN A 178 3.77 -0.70 -10.13
N ASP A 179 2.77 0.00 -9.66
CA ASP A 179 1.68 -0.45 -8.81
C ASP A 179 1.01 -1.73 -9.30
N ARG A 180 0.77 -1.89 -10.62
CA ARG A 180 0.11 -3.06 -11.18
C ARG A 180 0.85 -4.39 -10.98
N TYR A 181 2.14 -4.34 -10.68
CA TYR A 181 3.00 -5.51 -10.43
C TYR A 181 3.19 -5.81 -8.95
N ASN A 182 2.49 -5.11 -8.07
CA ASN A 182 2.54 -5.30 -6.63
C ASN A 182 1.16 -5.70 -6.10
N ILE A 183 1.14 -6.50 -5.03
CA ILE A 183 -0.10 -6.86 -4.34
C ILE A 183 -0.07 -6.41 -2.88
N ALA A 184 -1.24 -6.09 -2.34
CA ALA A 184 -1.44 -5.78 -0.94
C ALA A 184 -2.26 -6.88 -0.26
N LEU A 185 -1.80 -7.32 0.91
CA LEU A 185 -2.51 -8.26 1.75
C LEU A 185 -2.73 -7.65 3.13
N LEU A 186 -3.97 -7.61 3.58
CA LEU A 186 -4.33 -7.20 4.93
C LEU A 186 -4.64 -8.44 5.77
N ASN A 187 -3.79 -8.71 6.77
CA ASN A 187 -3.89 -9.90 7.61
C ASN A 187 -3.97 -11.22 6.80
N GLY A 188 -3.28 -11.28 5.66
CA GLY A 188 -3.27 -12.41 4.75
C GLY A 188 -4.41 -12.46 3.73
N ALA A 189 -5.40 -11.57 3.80
CA ALA A 189 -6.43 -11.42 2.77
C ALA A 189 -5.98 -10.44 1.69
N MET A 190 -6.06 -10.84 0.43
CA MET A 190 -5.67 -10.00 -0.70
C MET A 190 -6.65 -8.85 -0.88
N LEU A 191 -6.13 -7.62 -0.96
CA LEU A 191 -6.89 -6.41 -1.22
C LEU A 191 -7.00 -6.15 -2.72
N SER A 192 -8.16 -5.64 -3.12
CA SER A 192 -8.43 -5.29 -4.51
C SER A 192 -7.93 -3.90 -4.88
N SER A 193 -7.88 -3.60 -6.18
CA SER A 193 -7.64 -2.25 -6.66
C SER A 193 -8.70 -1.28 -6.15
N THR A 194 -8.26 -0.14 -5.65
CA THR A 194 -9.12 0.94 -5.15
C THR A 194 -9.39 2.01 -6.19
N GLU A 195 -8.70 1.93 -7.33
CA GLU A 195 -8.78 2.94 -8.37
C GLU A 195 -9.68 2.48 -9.53
N PRO A 196 -10.51 3.38 -10.08
CA PRO A 196 -11.36 3.07 -11.22
C PRO A 196 -10.61 3.13 -12.55
N ASP A 197 -9.41 3.70 -12.57
CA ASP A 197 -8.62 4.02 -13.77
C ASP A 197 -7.32 3.21 -13.90
N ARG A 198 -6.93 2.45 -12.88
CA ARG A 198 -5.69 1.64 -12.89
C ARG A 198 -5.77 0.43 -11.96
N LYS A 199 -4.85 -0.51 -12.15
CA LYS A 199 -4.66 -1.64 -11.23
C LYS A 199 -3.73 -1.22 -10.10
N ALA A 200 -4.27 -0.66 -9.03
CA ALA A 200 -3.50 -0.22 -7.89
C ALA A 200 -4.30 -0.24 -6.59
N PHE A 201 -3.67 -0.65 -5.50
CA PHE A 201 -4.17 -0.39 -4.17
C PHE A 201 -3.60 0.94 -3.66
N SER A 202 -4.47 1.84 -3.22
CA SER A 202 -4.09 3.15 -2.69
C SER A 202 -3.69 3.03 -1.22
N PHE A 203 -2.40 3.09 -0.93
CA PHE A 203 -1.87 2.92 0.43
C PHE A 203 -2.10 4.13 1.34
N ASP A 204 -2.65 5.22 0.84
CA ASP A 204 -3.12 6.34 1.64
C ASP A 204 -4.49 6.11 2.28
N LEU A 205 -5.23 5.08 1.84
CA LEU A 205 -6.50 4.65 2.45
C LEU A 205 -6.35 4.04 3.84
N PHE A 206 -5.17 3.53 4.19
CA PHE A 206 -5.00 2.80 5.43
C PHE A 206 -4.09 3.56 6.41
N PRO A 207 -4.61 4.00 7.57
CA PRO A 207 -3.81 4.68 8.58
C PRO A 207 -2.69 3.81 9.14
N SER A 208 -1.47 4.33 9.17
CA SER A 208 -0.29 3.63 9.71
C SER A 208 -0.47 3.21 11.18
N ALA A 209 -1.23 3.97 11.92
CA ALA A 209 -1.55 3.76 13.32
C ALA A 209 -2.24 2.42 13.64
N MET A 210 -2.90 1.83 12.66
CA MET A 210 -3.57 0.54 12.79
C MET A 210 -2.62 -0.65 12.60
N LEU A 211 -1.42 -0.41 12.06
CA LEU A 211 -0.46 -1.46 11.78
C LEU A 211 0.29 -1.92 13.02
N ASP A 212 0.49 -3.22 13.15
CA ASP A 212 1.49 -3.86 13.99
C ASP A 212 2.84 -3.88 13.27
N ASN A 213 2.84 -4.25 12.02
CA ASN A 213 3.99 -4.19 11.13
C ASN A 213 3.56 -4.16 9.66
N LEU A 214 4.49 -3.73 8.81
CA LEU A 214 4.41 -3.79 7.38
C LEU A 214 5.63 -4.55 6.85
N ILE A 215 5.40 -5.57 6.02
CA ILE A 215 6.47 -6.37 5.42
C ILE A 215 6.30 -6.36 3.90
N VAL A 216 7.36 -6.06 3.18
CA VAL A 216 7.42 -6.19 1.72
C VAL A 216 8.20 -7.45 1.39
N VAL A 217 7.51 -8.49 0.95
CA VAL A 217 8.10 -9.75 0.49
C VAL A 217 8.44 -9.61 -0.98
N LYS A 218 9.72 -9.83 -1.33
CA LYS A 218 10.28 -9.58 -2.67
C LYS A 218 10.50 -10.84 -3.48
N THR A 219 10.46 -12.02 -2.85
CA THR A 219 10.59 -13.33 -3.51
C THR A 219 9.34 -14.17 -3.27
N ALA A 220 8.91 -14.92 -4.27
CA ALA A 220 7.72 -15.73 -4.16
C ALA A 220 7.97 -17.03 -3.37
N SER A 221 6.91 -17.47 -2.69
CA SER A 221 6.79 -18.76 -2.03
C SER A 221 5.43 -19.36 -2.39
N ALA A 222 5.28 -20.67 -2.37
CA ALA A 222 4.05 -21.32 -2.79
C ALA A 222 2.83 -20.99 -1.92
N ASP A 223 3.03 -20.60 -0.66
CA ASP A 223 1.99 -20.15 0.26
C ASP A 223 1.53 -18.70 0.02
N LEU A 224 2.21 -17.92 -0.82
CA LEU A 224 1.81 -16.59 -1.23
C LEU A 224 1.02 -16.61 -2.53
N PRO A 225 0.10 -15.65 -2.77
CA PRO A 225 -0.55 -15.48 -4.07
C PRO A 225 0.49 -15.30 -5.18
N GLY A 226 0.21 -15.85 -6.36
CA GLY A 226 1.16 -15.85 -7.47
C GLY A 226 1.22 -14.57 -8.29
N GLU A 227 0.36 -13.60 -8.00
CA GLU A 227 0.16 -12.41 -8.83
C GLU A 227 1.00 -11.22 -8.35
N PHE A 228 2.32 -11.33 -8.39
CA PHE A 228 3.21 -10.18 -8.19
C PHE A 228 4.56 -10.35 -8.88
N ALA A 229 5.22 -9.23 -9.14
CA ALA A 229 6.59 -9.18 -9.63
C ALA A 229 7.48 -8.28 -8.77
N GLY A 230 7.01 -7.12 -8.36
CA GLY A 230 7.74 -6.21 -7.50
C GLY A 230 7.81 -6.73 -6.08
N GLY A 231 6.65 -6.82 -5.44
CA GLY A 231 6.54 -7.32 -4.07
C GLY A 231 5.11 -7.61 -3.64
N ALA A 232 4.99 -8.48 -2.63
CA ALA A 232 3.78 -8.66 -1.86
C ALA A 232 3.88 -7.85 -0.56
N ILE A 233 2.99 -6.87 -0.40
CA ILE A 233 2.99 -5.94 0.73
C ILE A 233 2.02 -6.47 1.78
N LEU A 234 2.56 -6.97 2.88
CA LEU A 234 1.81 -7.55 3.97
C LEU A 234 1.53 -6.48 5.02
N LEU A 235 0.28 -6.13 5.18
CA LEU A 235 -0.22 -5.20 6.20
C LEU A 235 -0.78 -6.04 7.36
N ASN A 236 -0.05 -6.07 8.46
CA ASN A 236 -0.51 -6.78 9.65
C ASN A 236 -1.03 -5.76 10.66
N THR A 237 -2.31 -5.88 11.03
CA THR A 237 -2.92 -5.00 12.03
C THR A 237 -2.60 -5.49 13.43
N LYS A 238 -2.73 -4.58 14.41
CA LYS A 238 -2.56 -4.91 15.82
C LYS A 238 -3.47 -6.07 16.20
N ASP A 239 -2.87 -7.06 16.84
CA ASP A 239 -3.54 -8.27 17.34
C ASP A 239 -4.04 -8.06 18.80
N ILE A 240 -4.32 -9.14 19.51
CA ILE A 240 -4.68 -9.13 20.93
C ILE A 240 -3.55 -8.47 21.73
N PRO A 241 -3.85 -7.47 22.58
CA PRO A 241 -2.85 -6.85 23.41
C PRO A 241 -2.39 -7.81 24.54
N GLU A 242 -1.14 -7.70 24.94
CA GLU A 242 -0.61 -8.49 26.06
C GLU A 242 -1.13 -8.00 27.42
N ARG A 243 -1.51 -6.74 27.48
CA ARG A 243 -2.07 -6.07 28.66
C ARG A 243 -3.06 -5.00 28.25
N SER A 244 -4.01 -4.73 29.12
CA SER A 244 -4.94 -3.62 28.91
C SER A 244 -4.19 -2.30 28.85
N PHE A 245 -4.54 -1.46 27.88
CA PHE A 245 -3.94 -0.14 27.70
C PHE A 245 -4.94 0.85 27.10
N PHE A 246 -4.65 2.11 27.30
CA PHE A 246 -5.31 3.22 26.61
C PHE A 246 -4.27 4.23 26.20
N SER A 247 -4.39 4.75 24.97
CA SER A 247 -3.57 5.85 24.49
C SER A 247 -4.38 6.82 23.64
N ALA A 248 -4.14 8.09 23.82
CA ALA A 248 -4.67 9.17 23.00
C ALA A 248 -3.52 10.03 22.52
N THR A 249 -3.51 10.32 21.21
CA THR A 249 -2.48 11.13 20.57
C THR A 249 -3.16 12.24 19.78
N LEU A 250 -2.70 13.47 19.95
CA LEU A 250 -3.07 14.62 19.12
C LEU A 250 -1.87 15.02 18.28
N ASN A 251 -2.12 15.27 17.00
CA ASN A 251 -1.09 15.65 16.05
C ASN A 251 -1.47 16.98 15.40
N SER A 252 -0.48 17.87 15.28
CA SER A 252 -0.60 19.07 14.45
C SER A 252 0.65 19.25 13.62
N GLY A 253 0.49 19.78 12.41
CA GLY A 253 1.58 19.96 11.46
C GLY A 253 1.54 21.34 10.80
N TYR A 254 2.71 21.94 10.68
CA TYR A 254 2.92 23.18 9.97
C TYR A 254 3.66 22.95 8.66
N ASN A 255 3.11 23.43 7.55
CA ASN A 255 3.73 23.40 6.24
C ASN A 255 4.07 24.83 5.80
N THR A 256 5.35 25.12 5.55
CA THR A 256 5.83 26.46 5.21
C THR A 256 5.23 27.05 3.92
N VAL A 257 4.79 26.18 3.00
CA VAL A 257 4.20 26.58 1.72
C VAL A 257 2.69 26.74 1.81
N THR A 258 2.03 26.02 2.72
CA THR A 258 0.55 25.95 2.76
C THR A 258 -0.06 26.63 3.96
N THR A 259 0.47 26.34 5.19
CA THR A 259 -0.19 26.76 6.44
C THR A 259 -0.20 28.28 6.56
N PHE A 260 -1.38 28.83 6.83
CA PHE A 260 -1.65 30.29 6.91
C PHE A 260 -1.38 31.05 5.60
N ARG A 261 -1.33 30.35 4.47
CA ARG A 261 -1.21 30.98 3.15
C ARG A 261 -2.58 31.05 2.47
N GLU A 262 -2.67 31.99 1.54
CA GLU A 262 -3.80 32.06 0.62
C GLU A 262 -3.84 30.81 -0.26
N HIS A 263 -5.03 30.33 -0.54
CA HIS A 263 -5.26 29.14 -1.34
C HIS A 263 -6.56 29.21 -2.11
N LEU A 264 -6.67 28.36 -3.13
CA LEU A 264 -7.89 28.21 -3.89
C LEU A 264 -8.92 27.44 -3.08
N GLY A 265 -10.14 27.95 -3.01
CA GLY A 265 -11.30 27.30 -2.42
C GLY A 265 -12.48 27.25 -3.38
N ALA A 266 -13.33 26.28 -3.23
CA ALA A 266 -14.62 26.18 -3.92
C ALA A 266 -15.70 25.88 -2.89
N GLN A 267 -16.97 26.16 -3.25
CA GLN A 267 -18.09 25.86 -2.38
C GLN A 267 -18.10 24.37 -2.01
N GLY A 268 -17.99 24.07 -0.74
CA GLY A 268 -17.96 22.72 -0.16
C GLY A 268 -19.26 22.33 0.52
N GLY A 269 -19.37 21.03 0.89
CA GLY A 269 -20.43 20.52 1.74
C GLY A 269 -20.17 20.79 3.23
N SER A 270 -21.23 20.75 4.03
CA SER A 270 -21.17 21.00 5.48
C SER A 270 -20.38 19.91 6.25
N THR A 271 -20.21 18.72 5.65
CA THR A 271 -19.55 17.54 6.22
C THR A 271 -18.17 17.27 5.63
N ASP A 272 -17.65 18.12 4.76
CA ASP A 272 -16.32 17.97 4.15
C ASP A 272 -15.20 17.80 5.18
N TRP A 273 -15.30 18.45 6.32
CA TRP A 273 -14.32 18.32 7.41
C TRP A 273 -14.30 16.91 8.03
N LEU A 274 -15.39 16.15 7.88
CA LEU A 274 -15.48 14.73 8.24
C LEU A 274 -15.02 13.82 7.09
N GLY A 275 -14.74 14.37 5.91
CA GLY A 275 -14.44 13.57 4.71
C GLY A 275 -15.64 12.77 4.20
N MET A 276 -16.82 13.33 4.29
CA MET A 276 -18.06 12.73 3.82
C MET A 276 -18.86 13.77 3.03
N ASP A 277 -19.33 13.40 1.84
CA ASP A 277 -20.24 14.26 1.09
C ASP A 277 -21.60 14.34 1.78
N ASP A 278 -22.19 15.53 1.84
CA ASP A 278 -23.53 15.75 2.40
C ASP A 278 -24.65 15.64 1.35
N GLY A 279 -24.31 15.23 0.14
CA GLY A 279 -25.22 15.11 -0.99
C GLY A 279 -25.44 16.40 -1.79
N SER A 280 -24.84 17.51 -1.35
CA SER A 280 -24.96 18.80 -2.06
C SER A 280 -24.32 18.82 -3.44
N ARG A 281 -23.38 17.90 -3.70
CA ARG A 281 -22.68 17.75 -4.98
C ARG A 281 -23.36 16.78 -5.95
N ALA A 282 -24.31 16.01 -5.47
CA ALA A 282 -25.03 15.05 -6.29
C ALA A 282 -25.92 15.74 -7.33
N LEU A 283 -26.32 15.01 -8.36
CA LEU A 283 -27.38 15.50 -9.27
C LEU A 283 -28.65 15.79 -8.46
N PRO A 284 -29.40 16.84 -8.81
CA PRO A 284 -30.62 17.22 -8.09
C PRO A 284 -31.60 16.07 -7.95
N SER A 285 -32.33 16.04 -6.85
CA SER A 285 -33.40 15.06 -6.64
C SER A 285 -34.44 15.18 -7.77
N GLY A 286 -34.71 14.08 -8.45
CA GLY A 286 -35.60 14.05 -9.61
C GLY A 286 -34.93 14.33 -10.96
N PHE A 287 -33.62 14.58 -11.01
CA PHE A 287 -32.89 14.65 -12.28
C PHE A 287 -32.98 13.29 -13.00
N PRO A 288 -33.36 13.27 -14.29
CA PRO A 288 -33.65 12.02 -15.00
C PRO A 288 -32.40 11.14 -15.20
N ASP A 289 -32.63 9.85 -15.44
CA ASP A 289 -31.56 8.97 -15.92
C ASP A 289 -31.12 9.38 -17.34
N THR A 290 -29.95 8.89 -17.77
CA THR A 290 -29.34 9.20 -19.06
C THR A 290 -30.29 8.99 -20.24
N LYS A 291 -31.04 7.87 -20.24
CA LYS A 291 -31.94 7.55 -21.36
C LYS A 291 -33.10 8.54 -21.45
N THR A 292 -33.69 8.87 -20.31
CA THR A 292 -34.78 9.84 -20.21
C THR A 292 -34.31 11.24 -20.55
N PHE A 293 -33.13 11.65 -20.04
CA PHE A 293 -32.56 12.97 -20.32
C PHE A 293 -32.25 13.17 -21.82
N VAL A 294 -31.54 12.22 -22.42
CA VAL A 294 -31.17 12.28 -23.85
C VAL A 294 -32.40 12.20 -24.77
N GLY A 295 -33.47 11.51 -24.34
CA GLY A 295 -34.74 11.41 -25.08
C GLY A 295 -35.72 12.54 -24.82
N ALA A 296 -35.41 13.50 -23.94
CA ALA A 296 -36.31 14.61 -23.59
C ALA A 296 -36.40 15.65 -24.71
N SER A 297 -37.48 16.38 -24.76
CA SER A 297 -37.67 17.54 -25.64
C SER A 297 -36.71 18.67 -25.26
N ASN A 298 -36.43 19.59 -26.16
CA ASN A 298 -35.56 20.74 -25.90
C ASN A 298 -36.04 21.55 -24.67
N ASP A 299 -37.38 21.76 -24.53
CA ASP A 299 -37.91 22.51 -23.40
C ASP A 299 -37.64 21.79 -22.07
N GLU A 300 -37.85 20.48 -22.03
CA GLU A 300 -37.53 19.65 -20.84
C GLU A 300 -36.01 19.67 -20.55
N GLN A 301 -35.18 19.63 -21.59
CA GLN A 301 -33.72 19.73 -21.40
C GLN A 301 -33.30 21.09 -20.85
N TYR A 302 -33.96 22.20 -21.23
CA TYR A 302 -33.73 23.52 -20.62
C TYR A 302 -34.14 23.52 -19.14
N ASP A 303 -35.30 22.93 -18.83
CA ASP A 303 -35.80 22.84 -17.44
C ASP A 303 -34.81 22.02 -16.59
N TYR A 304 -34.40 20.82 -17.05
CA TYR A 304 -33.40 20.02 -16.35
C TYR A 304 -32.05 20.73 -16.21
N SER A 305 -31.58 21.41 -17.27
CA SER A 305 -30.34 22.19 -17.24
C SER A 305 -30.37 23.30 -16.17
N GLY A 306 -31.53 23.96 -16.03
CA GLY A 306 -31.76 25.01 -15.03
C GLY A 306 -31.78 24.49 -13.59
N THR A 307 -31.97 23.18 -13.35
CA THR A 307 -31.92 22.58 -12.00
C THR A 307 -30.50 22.31 -11.52
N ILE A 308 -29.53 22.26 -12.43
CA ILE A 308 -28.12 21.99 -12.07
C ILE A 308 -27.55 23.17 -11.29
N PRO A 309 -26.99 22.93 -10.08
CA PRO A 309 -26.38 24.01 -9.29
C PRO A 309 -25.31 24.77 -10.06
N ASN A 310 -25.32 26.09 -9.96
CA ASN A 310 -24.25 26.95 -10.47
C ASN A 310 -23.12 27.04 -9.44
N ASP A 311 -22.38 25.94 -9.26
CA ASP A 311 -21.36 25.73 -8.24
C ASP A 311 -19.93 25.75 -8.83
N TRP A 312 -19.71 26.60 -9.83
CA TRP A 312 -18.44 26.74 -10.55
C TRP A 312 -17.44 27.69 -9.87
N LYS A 313 -17.91 28.48 -8.88
CA LYS A 313 -17.11 29.52 -8.28
C LYS A 313 -15.87 29.00 -7.60
N ILE A 314 -14.73 29.58 -7.90
CA ILE A 314 -13.48 29.44 -7.19
C ILE A 314 -13.15 30.78 -6.55
N GLU A 315 -12.77 30.75 -5.28
CA GLU A 315 -12.38 31.91 -4.51
C GLU A 315 -10.98 31.73 -3.92
N MET A 316 -10.28 32.85 -3.76
CA MET A 316 -9.03 32.87 -3.02
C MET A 316 -9.33 33.01 -1.53
N GLU A 317 -9.16 31.92 -0.79
CA GLU A 317 -9.31 31.88 0.67
C GLU A 317 -8.04 32.38 1.36
N ARG A 318 -8.20 33.14 2.45
CA ARG A 318 -7.09 33.89 3.04
C ARG A 318 -6.12 33.08 3.87
N SER A 319 -6.50 31.92 4.38
CA SER A 319 -5.66 31.20 5.33
C SER A 319 -5.95 29.70 5.39
N ALA A 320 -5.07 28.90 4.84
CA ALA A 320 -5.13 27.44 4.99
C ALA A 320 -4.86 27.03 6.45
N ARG A 321 -5.71 26.15 6.98
CA ARG A 321 -5.57 25.63 8.35
C ARG A 321 -4.33 24.75 8.50
N PRO A 322 -3.70 24.69 9.69
CA PRO A 322 -2.68 23.71 10.00
C PRO A 322 -3.22 22.29 9.82
N ASN A 323 -2.34 21.38 9.45
CA ASN A 323 -2.68 19.95 9.47
C ASN A 323 -2.98 19.51 10.90
N ALA A 324 -4.04 18.74 11.09
CA ALA A 324 -4.46 18.28 12.41
C ALA A 324 -4.95 16.84 12.35
N GLY A 325 -4.82 16.13 13.46
CA GLY A 325 -5.32 14.78 13.58
C GLY A 325 -5.33 14.29 15.02
N PHE A 326 -6.06 13.21 15.24
CA PHE A 326 -6.03 12.51 16.53
C PHE A 326 -6.03 10.99 16.30
N GLN A 327 -5.58 10.27 17.31
CA GLN A 327 -5.62 8.84 17.37
C GLN A 327 -5.96 8.40 18.79
N ILE A 328 -6.94 7.51 18.91
CA ILE A 328 -7.34 6.88 20.16
C ILE A 328 -7.18 5.37 19.99
N ASN A 329 -6.44 4.74 20.89
CA ASN A 329 -6.29 3.29 20.91
C ASN A 329 -6.64 2.78 22.32
N GLY A 330 -7.41 1.71 22.36
CA GLY A 330 -7.73 0.98 23.57
C GLY A 330 -7.48 -0.51 23.37
N GLY A 331 -6.94 -1.15 24.38
CA GLY A 331 -6.74 -2.57 24.41
C GLY A 331 -7.22 -3.14 25.73
N PHE A 332 -7.98 -4.22 25.67
CA PHE A 332 -8.37 -5.03 26.81
C PHE A 332 -7.75 -6.41 26.66
N ALA A 333 -7.18 -6.92 27.74
CA ALA A 333 -6.67 -8.28 27.82
C ALA A 333 -7.01 -8.88 29.19
N THR A 334 -7.44 -10.14 29.19
CA THR A 334 -7.57 -10.94 30.41
C THR A 334 -6.20 -11.40 30.88
N ASP A 335 -6.14 -11.95 32.08
CA ASP A 335 -4.91 -12.51 32.64
C ASP A 335 -4.25 -13.50 31.68
N PRO A 336 -2.97 -13.29 31.29
CA PRO A 336 -2.23 -14.19 30.44
C PRO A 336 -2.06 -15.62 30.98
N ALA A 337 -2.18 -15.81 32.29
CA ALA A 337 -2.12 -17.12 32.95
C ALA A 337 -3.44 -17.91 32.88
N ALA A 338 -4.55 -17.26 32.49
CA ALA A 338 -5.85 -17.91 32.38
C ALA A 338 -5.87 -18.99 31.30
N LYS A 339 -6.55 -20.13 31.54
CA LYS A 339 -6.76 -21.18 30.52
C LYS A 339 -7.48 -20.68 29.26
N THR A 340 -8.34 -19.68 29.43
CA THR A 340 -9.03 -18.98 28.36
C THR A 340 -8.64 -17.52 28.43
N GLN A 341 -8.02 -17.02 27.40
CA GLN A 341 -7.57 -15.64 27.26
C GLN A 341 -8.44 -14.94 26.25
N TRP A 342 -8.94 -13.78 26.59
CA TRP A 342 -9.66 -12.91 25.68
C TRP A 342 -8.95 -11.56 25.59
N GLY A 343 -8.82 -11.06 24.39
CA GLY A 343 -8.29 -9.74 24.18
C GLY A 343 -9.03 -9.03 23.06
N THR A 344 -9.11 -7.72 23.18
CA THR A 344 -9.74 -6.82 22.19
C THR A 344 -8.89 -5.58 22.02
N THR A 345 -8.65 -5.20 20.79
CA THR A 345 -8.01 -3.92 20.42
C THR A 345 -8.98 -3.08 19.60
N VAL A 346 -9.14 -1.84 19.97
CA VAL A 346 -9.92 -0.83 19.25
C VAL A 346 -9.01 0.33 18.91
N SER A 347 -9.08 0.82 17.69
CA SER A 347 -8.35 2.03 17.26
C SER A 347 -9.27 2.92 16.45
N LEU A 348 -9.22 4.23 16.71
CA LEU A 348 -9.88 5.26 15.93
C LEU A 348 -8.84 6.32 15.59
N SER A 349 -8.75 6.70 14.32
CA SER A 349 -7.84 7.73 13.86
C SER A 349 -8.56 8.71 12.93
N TYR A 350 -8.17 9.96 12.99
CA TYR A 350 -8.61 11.04 12.11
C TYR A 350 -7.42 11.89 11.71
N SER A 351 -7.37 12.30 10.46
CA SER A 351 -6.36 13.23 9.96
C SER A 351 -6.95 14.14 8.89
N ASN A 352 -6.70 15.42 9.01
CA ASN A 352 -7.05 16.43 8.00
C ASN A 352 -5.79 17.16 7.57
N GLN A 353 -5.52 17.17 6.28
CA GLN A 353 -4.36 17.82 5.69
C GLN A 353 -4.70 18.75 4.57
N ASN A 354 -4.00 19.88 4.58
CA ASN A 354 -4.02 20.88 3.53
C ASN A 354 -2.67 20.93 2.83
N ARG A 355 -2.69 20.95 1.51
CA ARG A 355 -1.49 21.02 0.68
C ARG A 355 -1.70 21.97 -0.49
N LEU A 356 -0.87 22.99 -0.57
CA LEU A 356 -0.72 23.85 -1.74
C LEU A 356 0.45 23.32 -2.58
N GLN A 357 0.22 23.16 -3.87
CA GLN A 357 1.22 22.71 -4.82
C GLN A 357 1.22 23.63 -6.04
N ASN A 358 2.41 24.06 -6.44
CA ASN A 358 2.63 24.78 -7.68
C ASN A 358 3.54 23.93 -8.55
N GLY A 359 3.14 23.66 -9.78
CA GLY A 359 3.85 22.79 -10.71
C GLY A 359 3.88 23.38 -12.10
N ARG A 360 4.96 23.12 -12.83
CA ARG A 360 5.05 23.40 -14.25
C ARG A 360 4.94 22.11 -15.05
N ARG A 361 4.17 22.12 -16.11
CA ARG A 361 3.88 20.97 -16.93
C ARG A 361 4.06 21.31 -18.40
N PHE A 362 4.82 20.52 -19.10
CA PHE A 362 5.03 20.66 -20.55
C PHE A 362 5.25 19.30 -21.19
N ASP A 363 5.01 19.22 -22.48
CA ASP A 363 5.23 18.00 -23.24
C ASP A 363 5.69 18.33 -24.67
N TYR A 364 6.29 17.33 -25.33
CA TYR A 364 6.89 17.44 -26.64
C TYR A 364 6.47 16.28 -27.54
N ASP A 365 6.40 16.58 -28.85
CA ASP A 365 6.42 15.59 -29.90
C ASP A 365 7.60 15.85 -30.85
N ASN A 366 7.57 15.18 -32.03
CA ASN A 366 8.62 15.37 -33.05
C ASN A 366 8.62 16.79 -33.69
N SER A 367 7.53 17.55 -33.55
CA SER A 367 7.40 18.92 -34.09
C SER A 367 7.82 19.98 -33.07
N GLY A 368 7.98 19.63 -31.78
CA GLY A 368 8.42 20.55 -30.75
C GLY A 368 7.59 20.47 -29.48
N LYS A 369 7.55 21.57 -28.73
CA LYS A 369 6.76 21.67 -27.51
C LYS A 369 5.27 21.80 -27.86
N LEU A 370 4.43 20.98 -27.25
CA LEU A 370 2.99 20.94 -27.46
C LEU A 370 2.23 21.91 -26.55
N PHE A 371 2.65 21.98 -25.32
CA PHE A 371 2.10 22.92 -24.34
C PHE A 371 3.12 23.25 -23.24
N ASP A 372 2.87 24.35 -22.52
CA ASP A 372 3.64 24.78 -21.35
C ASP A 372 2.69 25.41 -20.34
N TYR A 373 2.34 24.66 -19.31
CA TYR A 373 1.34 25.03 -18.31
C TYR A 373 1.97 25.20 -16.93
N THR A 374 1.41 26.13 -16.16
CA THR A 374 1.61 26.26 -14.72
C THR A 374 0.30 25.88 -14.03
N ASP A 375 0.37 24.89 -13.13
CA ASP A 375 -0.76 24.40 -12.34
C ASP A 375 -0.61 24.88 -10.89
N LEU A 376 -1.59 25.58 -10.36
CA LEU A 376 -1.76 25.89 -8.95
C LEU A 376 -2.86 25.00 -8.42
N GLN A 377 -2.52 24.12 -7.46
CA GLN A 377 -3.47 23.17 -6.89
C GLN A 377 -3.51 23.31 -5.37
N PHE A 378 -4.72 23.40 -4.83
CA PHE A 378 -4.97 23.18 -3.42
C PHE A 378 -5.72 21.87 -3.21
N LYS A 379 -5.20 21.06 -2.30
CA LYS A 379 -5.78 19.78 -1.92
C LYS A 379 -6.03 19.74 -0.42
N ASN A 380 -7.27 19.51 -0.03
CA ASN A 380 -7.64 19.08 1.31
C ASN A 380 -7.87 17.56 1.31
N ASN A 381 -7.20 16.85 2.20
CA ASN A 381 -7.33 15.39 2.36
C ASN A 381 -7.79 15.08 3.77
N VAL A 382 -8.87 14.31 3.89
CA VAL A 382 -9.41 13.83 5.17
C VAL A 382 -9.35 12.31 5.18
N LEU A 383 -8.73 11.75 6.23
CA LEU A 383 -8.57 10.31 6.42
C LEU A 383 -9.11 9.88 7.78
N TRP A 384 -10.08 8.97 7.78
CA TRP A 384 -10.57 8.25 8.96
C TRP A 384 -10.13 6.80 8.92
N GLY A 385 -9.91 6.25 10.10
CA GLY A 385 -9.72 4.83 10.25
C GLY A 385 -10.28 4.32 11.57
N ALA A 386 -11.03 3.24 11.51
CA ALA A 386 -11.51 2.49 12.67
C ALA A 386 -11.07 1.03 12.57
N LEU A 387 -10.58 0.46 13.65
CA LEU A 387 -10.16 -0.94 13.76
C LEU A 387 -10.78 -1.55 15.01
N LEU A 388 -11.33 -2.74 14.84
CA LEU A 388 -11.75 -3.64 15.90
C LEU A 388 -11.09 -4.99 15.67
N ASN A 389 -10.36 -5.48 16.64
CA ASN A 389 -9.79 -6.81 16.64
C ASN A 389 -10.09 -7.48 17.98
N SER A 390 -10.74 -8.62 17.98
CA SER A 390 -11.08 -9.37 19.17
C SER A 390 -10.84 -10.85 18.95
N ALA A 391 -10.17 -11.51 19.89
CA ALA A 391 -10.00 -12.93 19.79
C ALA A 391 -9.97 -13.60 21.17
N VAL A 392 -10.30 -14.88 21.15
CA VAL A 392 -10.26 -15.78 22.30
C VAL A 392 -9.25 -16.89 22.02
N LYS A 393 -8.39 -17.15 22.99
CA LYS A 393 -7.41 -18.22 22.96
C LYS A 393 -7.71 -19.24 24.06
N PHE A 394 -7.82 -20.50 23.68
CA PHE A 394 -8.15 -21.62 24.57
C PHE A 394 -6.94 -22.54 24.78
N ASN A 395 -6.66 -22.91 26.02
CA ASN A 395 -5.61 -23.84 26.39
C ASN A 395 -4.24 -23.53 25.73
N ASN A 396 -3.94 -22.30 25.43
CA ASN A 396 -2.76 -21.86 24.69
C ASN A 396 -2.55 -22.50 23.30
N ARG A 397 -3.49 -23.33 22.81
CA ARG A 397 -3.38 -24.09 21.55
C ARG A 397 -4.34 -23.64 20.45
N HIS A 398 -5.48 -23.07 20.80
CA HIS A 398 -6.52 -22.70 19.85
C HIS A 398 -6.87 -21.24 20.01
N LYS A 399 -6.86 -20.51 18.91
CA LYS A 399 -7.25 -19.10 18.85
C LYS A 399 -8.33 -18.94 17.78
N ILE A 400 -9.39 -18.23 18.11
CA ILE A 400 -10.42 -17.80 17.16
C ILE A 400 -10.59 -16.30 17.34
N GLY A 401 -10.62 -15.56 16.25
CA GLY A 401 -10.73 -14.12 16.31
C GLY A 401 -11.51 -13.51 15.16
N VAL A 402 -12.04 -12.32 15.42
CA VAL A 402 -12.68 -11.46 14.42
C VAL A 402 -11.89 -10.18 14.28
N GLN A 403 -11.71 -9.74 13.05
CA GLN A 403 -11.06 -8.49 12.70
C GLN A 403 -11.98 -7.66 11.83
N GLY A 404 -12.05 -6.38 12.11
CA GLY A 404 -12.78 -5.42 11.28
C GLY A 404 -11.97 -4.14 11.13
N THR A 405 -11.88 -3.62 9.91
CA THR A 405 -11.34 -2.28 9.66
C THR A 405 -12.29 -1.51 8.76
N TYR A 406 -12.45 -0.25 9.05
CA TYR A 406 -13.11 0.71 8.18
C TYR A 406 -12.21 1.91 7.98
N SER A 407 -12.03 2.34 6.75
CA SER A 407 -11.32 3.57 6.45
C SER A 407 -12.03 4.36 5.36
N THR A 408 -11.99 5.67 5.51
CA THR A 408 -12.47 6.64 4.53
C THR A 408 -11.34 7.60 4.20
N ASN A 409 -11.06 7.77 2.92
CA ASN A 409 -10.10 8.77 2.44
C ASN A 409 -10.77 9.66 1.41
N THR A 410 -10.79 10.95 1.67
CA THR A 410 -11.45 11.94 0.84
C THR A 410 -10.46 12.98 0.36
N ASP A 411 -10.48 13.25 -0.93
CA ASP A 411 -9.72 14.31 -1.56
C ASP A 411 -10.68 15.40 -2.08
N ASN A 412 -10.50 16.62 -1.61
CA ASN A 412 -11.13 17.82 -2.18
C ASN A 412 -10.04 18.66 -2.85
N ILE A 413 -10.11 18.77 -4.17
CA ILE A 413 -9.06 19.36 -4.99
C ILE A 413 -9.63 20.54 -5.78
N VAL A 414 -8.99 21.68 -5.68
CA VAL A 414 -9.23 22.86 -6.53
C VAL A 414 -7.95 23.19 -7.26
N SER A 415 -8.02 23.28 -8.57
CA SER A 415 -6.84 23.54 -9.39
C SER A 415 -7.12 24.63 -10.43
N GLU A 416 -6.13 25.50 -10.64
CA GLU A 416 -6.06 26.41 -11.76
C GLU A 416 -4.86 26.09 -12.63
N ARG A 417 -5.05 26.15 -13.93
CA ARG A 417 -4.02 25.94 -14.95
C ARG A 417 -3.95 27.14 -15.85
N PHE A 418 -2.74 27.70 -16.00
CA PHE A 418 -2.45 28.78 -16.92
C PHE A 418 -1.27 28.43 -17.81
N GLY A 419 -1.27 28.93 -19.03
CA GLY A 419 -0.11 28.78 -19.92
C GLY A 419 -0.46 28.73 -21.38
N ASP A 420 0.46 28.17 -22.15
CA ASP A 420 0.42 28.13 -23.60
C ASP A 420 0.08 26.72 -24.10
N ASP A 421 -1.00 26.62 -24.87
CA ASP A 421 -1.34 25.49 -25.72
C ASP A 421 -0.79 25.79 -27.13
N ILE A 422 0.45 25.35 -27.33
CA ILE A 422 1.22 25.73 -28.56
C ILE A 422 0.66 25.01 -29.77
N GLU A 423 0.18 23.76 -29.57
CA GLU A 423 -0.43 22.97 -30.65
C GLU A 423 -1.70 23.64 -31.21
N GLN A 424 -2.48 24.30 -30.36
CA GLN A 424 -3.73 24.96 -30.71
C GLN A 424 -3.59 26.48 -30.86
N TYR A 425 -2.36 27.00 -30.78
CA TYR A 425 -2.06 28.44 -30.95
C TYR A 425 -2.84 29.37 -30.02
N ARG A 426 -2.93 29.00 -28.72
CA ARG A 426 -3.72 29.78 -27.75
C ARG A 426 -3.10 29.78 -26.34
N LYS A 427 -3.46 30.79 -25.56
CA LYS A 427 -3.28 30.81 -24.11
C LYS A 427 -4.48 30.19 -23.43
N VAL A 428 -4.23 29.48 -22.35
CA VAL A 428 -5.22 28.72 -21.59
C VAL A 428 -5.33 29.28 -20.18
N ALA A 429 -6.57 29.37 -19.69
CA ALA A 429 -6.91 29.53 -18.30
C ALA A 429 -8.00 28.46 -17.98
N SER A 430 -7.68 27.47 -17.20
CA SER A 430 -8.58 26.32 -16.97
C SER A 430 -8.65 26.01 -15.48
N THR A 431 -9.80 25.57 -15.03
CA THR A 431 -10.06 25.23 -13.64
C THR A 431 -10.61 23.81 -13.52
N THR A 432 -10.30 23.16 -12.40
CA THR A 432 -10.88 21.88 -12.02
C THR A 432 -11.27 21.91 -10.57
N ILE A 433 -12.47 21.45 -10.27
CA ILE A 433 -12.98 21.25 -8.90
C ILE A 433 -13.37 19.78 -8.80
N GLU A 434 -12.69 19.05 -7.93
CA GLU A 434 -12.87 17.61 -7.78
C GLU A 434 -13.06 17.25 -6.31
N TYR A 435 -14.06 16.42 -6.03
CA TYR A 435 -14.26 15.78 -4.75
C TYR A 435 -14.33 14.27 -4.98
N THR A 436 -13.48 13.55 -4.29
CA THR A 436 -13.42 12.09 -4.39
C THR A 436 -13.49 11.48 -3.00
N GLU A 437 -14.39 10.54 -2.81
CA GLU A 437 -14.62 9.84 -1.55
C GLU A 437 -14.36 8.34 -1.75
N ASN A 438 -13.45 7.77 -0.94
CA ASN A 438 -13.11 6.36 -0.98
C ASN A 438 -13.42 5.72 0.37
N HIS A 439 -14.09 4.56 0.37
CA HIS A 439 -14.34 3.78 1.56
C HIS A 439 -13.82 2.36 1.40
N LEU A 440 -13.18 1.85 2.44
CA LEU A 440 -12.74 0.47 2.52
C LEU A 440 -13.23 -0.14 3.84
N LEU A 441 -14.14 -1.10 3.73
CA LEU A 441 -14.55 -1.97 4.84
C LEU A 441 -13.92 -3.34 4.65
N THR A 442 -13.22 -3.85 5.67
CA THR A 442 -12.76 -5.23 5.68
C THR A 442 -13.23 -5.92 6.95
N THR A 443 -13.66 -7.16 6.82
CA THR A 443 -14.03 -8.01 7.95
C THR A 443 -13.41 -9.39 7.74
N ARG A 444 -12.96 -10.03 8.82
CA ARG A 444 -12.36 -11.35 8.78
C ARG A 444 -12.67 -12.13 10.06
N LEU A 445 -13.08 -13.37 9.89
CA LEU A 445 -13.08 -14.39 10.93
C LEU A 445 -11.89 -15.32 10.67
N TYR A 446 -11.12 -15.65 11.72
CA TYR A 446 -9.95 -16.49 11.56
C TYR A 446 -9.73 -17.42 12.74
N GLY A 447 -9.03 -18.51 12.49
CA GLY A 447 -8.63 -19.46 13.51
C GLY A 447 -7.19 -19.93 13.34
N GLU A 448 -6.50 -20.10 14.46
CA GLU A 448 -5.16 -20.65 14.55
C GLU A 448 -5.21 -21.80 15.57
N HIS A 449 -4.87 -23.01 15.11
CA HIS A 449 -5.00 -24.21 15.94
C HIS A 449 -3.72 -25.03 15.92
N GLN A 450 -3.15 -25.28 17.09
CA GLN A 450 -2.11 -26.28 17.26
C GLN A 450 -2.77 -27.65 17.43
N LEU A 451 -2.69 -28.52 16.41
CA LEU A 451 -3.39 -29.80 16.33
C LEU A 451 -2.68 -30.91 17.10
N SER A 452 -1.38 -30.80 17.29
CA SER A 452 -0.57 -31.81 17.97
C SER A 452 0.52 -31.18 18.83
N GLU A 453 1.01 -31.94 19.80
CA GLU A 453 2.17 -31.56 20.63
C GLU A 453 3.46 -31.45 19.80
N LYS A 454 3.53 -32.23 18.72
CA LYS A 454 4.64 -32.18 17.75
C LYS A 454 4.63 -30.94 16.86
N GLY A 455 3.68 -30.03 17.07
CA GLY A 455 3.65 -28.71 16.45
C GLY A 455 2.89 -28.62 15.13
N ALA A 456 2.07 -29.63 14.75
CA ALA A 456 1.17 -29.49 13.59
C ALA A 456 0.18 -28.33 13.84
N ARG A 457 0.01 -27.45 12.82
CA ARG A 457 -0.82 -26.25 12.90
C ARG A 457 -1.79 -26.16 11.74
N LEU A 458 -3.00 -25.74 12.07
CA LEU A 458 -4.03 -25.36 11.10
C LEU A 458 -4.37 -23.91 11.29
N ASN A 459 -4.22 -23.11 10.21
CA ASN A 459 -4.68 -21.74 10.15
C ASN A 459 -5.79 -21.66 9.09
N TRP A 460 -6.84 -20.92 9.39
CA TRP A 460 -7.90 -20.65 8.42
C TRP A 460 -8.45 -19.25 8.60
N GLY A 461 -9.01 -18.70 7.55
CA GLY A 461 -9.66 -17.41 7.58
C GLY A 461 -10.70 -17.30 6.48
N GLY A 462 -11.77 -16.57 6.80
CA GLY A 462 -12.77 -16.15 5.83
C GLY A 462 -13.06 -14.68 6.02
N GLY A 463 -13.21 -13.92 4.94
CA GLY A 463 -13.36 -12.48 5.02
C GLY A 463 -14.21 -11.90 3.92
N PHE A 464 -14.71 -10.71 4.19
CA PHE A 464 -15.44 -9.88 3.26
C PHE A 464 -14.81 -8.49 3.22
N ASN A 465 -14.57 -7.98 2.01
CA ASN A 465 -14.11 -6.63 1.79
C ASN A 465 -15.10 -5.90 0.88
N ARG A 466 -15.41 -4.66 1.20
CA ARG A 466 -16.16 -3.75 0.34
C ARG A 466 -15.35 -2.50 0.10
N ASN A 467 -15.11 -2.20 -1.15
CA ASN A 467 -14.45 -0.99 -1.61
C ASN A 467 -15.43 -0.16 -2.43
N THR A 468 -15.61 1.12 -2.08
CA THR A 468 -16.39 2.06 -2.89
C THR A 468 -15.57 3.30 -3.17
N ARG A 469 -15.76 3.86 -4.36
CA ARG A 469 -15.22 5.16 -4.74
C ARG A 469 -16.28 5.98 -5.44
N ASP A 470 -16.55 7.15 -4.92
CA ASP A 470 -17.54 8.08 -5.43
C ASP A 470 -16.87 9.39 -5.85
N ILE A 471 -17.23 9.86 -7.05
CA ILE A 471 -16.94 11.20 -7.52
C ILE A 471 -18.30 11.87 -7.75
N PRO A 472 -18.88 12.51 -6.73
CA PRO A 472 -20.22 13.06 -6.80
C PRO A 472 -20.33 14.27 -7.73
N SER A 473 -19.24 14.97 -8.00
CA SER A 473 -19.15 16.01 -9.03
C SER A 473 -17.70 16.38 -9.28
N LEU A 474 -17.18 16.08 -10.45
CA LEU A 474 -15.98 16.68 -11.00
C LEU A 474 -16.39 17.73 -12.02
N ARG A 475 -15.90 18.94 -11.88
CA ARG A 475 -16.24 20.08 -12.74
C ARG A 475 -14.98 20.64 -13.37
N ARG A 476 -15.03 20.89 -14.68
CA ARG A 476 -13.94 21.50 -15.43
C ARG A 476 -14.46 22.67 -16.22
N MET A 477 -13.69 23.74 -16.24
CA MET A 477 -13.96 24.91 -17.04
C MET A 477 -12.69 25.35 -17.74
N PHE A 478 -12.81 25.58 -19.04
CA PHE A 478 -11.70 25.93 -19.89
C PHE A 478 -11.97 27.26 -20.58
N TYR A 479 -11.10 28.23 -20.32
CA TYR A 479 -11.06 29.49 -21.01
C TYR A 479 -9.81 29.56 -21.87
N PHE A 480 -9.92 30.22 -23.00
CA PHE A 480 -8.80 30.41 -23.90
C PHE A 480 -8.82 31.79 -24.56
N LYS A 481 -7.67 32.16 -25.09
CA LYS A 481 -7.44 33.36 -25.89
C LYS A 481 -6.41 33.00 -26.95
N ASN A 482 -6.69 33.25 -28.25
CA ASN A 482 -5.75 32.94 -29.31
C ASN A 482 -4.48 33.80 -29.18
N PHE A 483 -3.35 33.36 -29.66
CA PHE A 483 -2.10 34.11 -29.54
C PHE A 483 -2.17 35.47 -30.24
N GLU A 484 -2.87 35.55 -31.38
CA GLU A 484 -3.10 36.81 -32.07
C GLU A 484 -3.84 37.83 -31.22
N ASP A 485 -4.82 37.40 -30.45
CA ASP A 485 -5.62 38.22 -29.56
C ASP A 485 -4.83 38.72 -28.33
N THR A 486 -3.66 38.14 -28.05
CA THR A 486 -2.83 38.55 -26.90
C THR A 486 -2.10 39.88 -27.15
N ILE A 487 -2.03 40.34 -28.42
CA ILE A 487 -1.48 41.64 -28.79
C ILE A 487 -2.38 42.76 -28.26
N ASP A 488 -3.70 42.54 -28.24
CA ASP A 488 -4.66 43.48 -27.65
C ASP A 488 -5.07 43.02 -26.25
N ALA A 489 -4.67 43.81 -25.26
CA ALA A 489 -4.96 43.52 -23.85
C ALA A 489 -6.46 43.66 -23.49
N SER A 490 -7.26 44.33 -24.33
CA SER A 490 -8.70 44.49 -24.13
C SER A 490 -9.50 43.24 -24.46
N ILE A 491 -8.96 42.32 -25.25
CA ILE A 491 -9.62 41.05 -25.58
C ILE A 491 -9.52 40.12 -24.38
N ASN A 492 -10.66 39.73 -23.83
CA ASN A 492 -10.73 38.80 -22.67
C ASN A 492 -10.62 37.34 -23.10
N TYR A 493 -10.32 36.47 -22.14
CA TYR A 493 -10.47 35.03 -22.30
C TYR A 493 -11.94 34.69 -22.55
N GLN A 494 -12.18 33.77 -23.50
CA GLN A 494 -13.52 33.21 -23.74
C GLN A 494 -13.62 31.78 -23.28
N ALA A 495 -14.78 31.39 -22.76
CA ALA A 495 -15.07 30.02 -22.37
C ALA A 495 -15.17 29.11 -23.61
N TYR A 496 -14.60 27.93 -23.51
CA TYR A 496 -14.79 26.90 -24.51
C TYR A 496 -16.08 26.14 -24.23
N VAL A 497 -17.13 26.45 -24.96
CA VAL A 497 -18.41 25.73 -24.92
C VAL A 497 -18.76 25.36 -26.36
N PRO A 498 -18.78 24.05 -26.70
CA PRO A 498 -19.01 23.60 -28.06
C PRO A 498 -20.47 23.76 -28.47
N PHE A 499 -20.73 23.64 -29.79
CA PHE A 499 -22.05 23.47 -30.34
C PHE A 499 -22.30 22.01 -30.68
N GLY A 500 -23.49 21.51 -30.41
CA GLY A 500 -23.99 20.20 -30.82
C GLY A 500 -23.69 19.09 -29.83
N SER A 501 -22.43 18.87 -29.46
CA SER A 501 -22.08 17.81 -28.49
C SER A 501 -21.10 18.34 -27.44
N ALA A 502 -21.31 17.96 -26.19
CA ALA A 502 -20.49 18.36 -25.08
C ALA A 502 -19.03 17.91 -25.22
N ASP A 503 -18.11 18.74 -24.72
CA ASP A 503 -16.70 18.39 -24.53
C ASP A 503 -16.35 18.49 -23.02
N PRO A 504 -16.66 17.46 -22.24
CA PRO A 504 -16.44 17.46 -20.79
C PRO A 504 -14.96 17.42 -20.43
N TYR A 505 -14.09 17.13 -21.36
CA TYR A 505 -12.64 17.21 -21.14
C TYR A 505 -12.16 18.64 -20.95
N ARG A 506 -12.83 19.57 -21.60
CA ARG A 506 -12.53 21.02 -21.49
C ARG A 506 -13.52 21.73 -20.57
N SER A 507 -14.82 21.59 -20.83
CA SER A 507 -15.86 22.26 -20.03
C SER A 507 -17.01 21.30 -19.76
N GLY A 508 -17.16 20.84 -18.52
CA GLY A 508 -18.22 19.90 -18.20
C GLY A 508 -18.19 19.35 -16.81
N ARG A 509 -19.03 18.34 -16.61
CA ARG A 509 -19.25 17.64 -15.34
C ARG A 509 -19.10 16.14 -15.53
N PHE A 510 -18.50 15.51 -14.55
CA PHE A 510 -18.34 14.07 -14.49
C PHE A 510 -18.77 13.57 -13.11
N TYR A 511 -19.59 12.52 -13.14
CA TYR A 511 -20.07 11.81 -11.97
C TYR A 511 -19.68 10.35 -12.11
N SER A 512 -19.20 9.70 -11.07
CA SER A 512 -18.97 8.26 -11.11
C SER A 512 -19.11 7.60 -9.76
N ASN A 513 -19.50 6.33 -9.82
CA ASN A 513 -19.61 5.44 -8.67
C ASN A 513 -18.98 4.09 -9.00
N LEU A 514 -18.07 3.64 -8.16
CA LEU A 514 -17.48 2.31 -8.19
C LEU A 514 -17.83 1.59 -6.88
N ALA A 515 -18.33 0.37 -7.00
CA ALA A 515 -18.51 -0.52 -5.87
C ALA A 515 -17.92 -1.90 -6.18
N GLU A 516 -17.08 -2.42 -5.29
CA GLU A 516 -16.56 -3.78 -5.37
C GLU A 516 -16.76 -4.52 -4.06
N ASN A 517 -17.28 -5.73 -4.15
CA ASN A 517 -17.36 -6.68 -3.05
C ASN A 517 -16.39 -7.83 -3.32
N THR A 518 -15.62 -8.21 -2.29
CA THR A 518 -14.67 -9.33 -2.36
C THR A 518 -14.91 -10.27 -1.20
N TRP A 519 -15.19 -11.54 -1.51
CA TRP A 519 -15.21 -12.63 -0.55
C TRP A 519 -13.91 -13.41 -0.68
N ASN A 520 -13.31 -13.79 0.45
CA ASN A 520 -12.10 -14.59 0.44
C ASN A 520 -12.13 -15.64 1.56
N GLY A 521 -11.50 -16.78 1.30
CA GLY A 521 -11.31 -17.84 2.26
C GLY A 521 -9.98 -18.53 2.03
N ASN A 522 -9.27 -18.83 3.11
CA ASN A 522 -8.03 -19.60 3.05
C ASN A 522 -7.95 -20.64 4.15
N VAL A 523 -7.22 -21.71 3.86
CA VAL A 523 -6.86 -22.75 4.82
C VAL A 523 -5.42 -23.18 4.59
N ASP A 524 -4.65 -23.30 5.68
CA ASP A 524 -3.23 -23.62 5.65
C ASP A 524 -2.92 -24.66 6.73
N LEU A 525 -2.35 -25.79 6.36
CA LEU A 525 -1.93 -26.86 7.24
C LEU A 525 -0.40 -26.96 7.21
N SER A 526 0.22 -26.93 8.37
CA SER A 526 1.66 -27.08 8.54
C SER A 526 1.96 -28.28 9.44
N ILE A 527 2.73 -29.23 8.94
CA ILE A 527 3.06 -30.49 9.61
C ILE A 527 4.57 -30.60 9.76
N PRO A 528 5.12 -30.37 10.95
CA PRO A 528 6.53 -30.61 11.22
C PRO A 528 6.80 -32.12 11.35
N PHE A 529 7.93 -32.55 10.85
CA PHE A 529 8.43 -33.92 10.94
C PHE A 529 9.96 -33.91 10.98
N ALA A 530 10.60 -35.02 11.24
CA ALA A 530 12.05 -35.13 11.26
C ALA A 530 12.55 -36.19 10.26
N ILE A 531 13.64 -35.88 9.57
CA ILE A 531 14.38 -36.83 8.73
C ILE A 531 15.85 -36.75 9.14
N GLY A 532 16.44 -37.88 9.54
CA GLY A 532 17.84 -37.92 9.97
C GLY A 532 18.17 -36.98 11.15
N GLY A 533 17.20 -36.78 12.07
CA GLY A 533 17.34 -35.86 13.20
C GLY A 533 17.15 -34.37 12.85
N GLN A 534 17.02 -34.02 11.57
CA GLN A 534 16.82 -32.66 11.11
C GLN A 534 15.33 -32.34 10.99
N LYS A 535 14.92 -31.17 11.49
CA LYS A 535 13.54 -30.70 11.43
C LYS A 535 13.14 -30.32 10.01
N GLN A 536 12.00 -30.84 9.58
CA GLN A 536 11.37 -30.61 8.29
C GLN A 536 9.96 -30.07 8.53
N THR A 537 9.41 -29.32 7.58
CA THR A 537 8.01 -28.93 7.62
C THR A 537 7.38 -29.13 6.25
N PHE A 538 6.27 -29.85 6.22
CA PHE A 538 5.39 -29.90 5.05
C PHE A 538 4.27 -28.91 5.26
N LYS A 539 4.01 -28.05 4.26
CA LYS A 539 2.90 -27.13 4.25
C LYS A 539 2.03 -27.37 3.04
N MET A 540 0.72 -27.32 3.23
CA MET A 540 -0.26 -27.32 2.15
C MET A 540 -1.41 -26.41 2.50
N GLY A 541 -2.06 -25.87 1.49
CA GLY A 541 -3.20 -25.00 1.73
C GLY A 541 -3.97 -24.67 0.47
N GLY A 542 -5.07 -23.97 0.67
CA GLY A 542 -5.97 -23.52 -0.37
C GLY A 542 -6.46 -22.09 -0.14
N LEU A 543 -6.80 -21.42 -1.23
CA LEU A 543 -7.39 -20.07 -1.22
C LEU A 543 -8.50 -20.02 -2.26
N TYR A 544 -9.60 -19.41 -1.88
CA TYR A 544 -10.68 -18.98 -2.76
C TYR A 544 -10.89 -17.49 -2.61
N GLN A 545 -11.06 -16.79 -3.73
CA GLN A 545 -11.44 -15.39 -3.76
C GLN A 545 -12.45 -15.16 -4.87
N GLN A 546 -13.57 -14.51 -4.54
CA GLN A 546 -14.56 -14.01 -5.48
C GLN A 546 -14.60 -12.50 -5.41
N ARG A 547 -14.65 -11.84 -6.57
CA ARG A 547 -14.78 -10.39 -6.68
C ARG A 547 -15.95 -10.06 -7.60
N ASP A 548 -16.75 -9.09 -7.20
CA ASP A 548 -17.84 -8.51 -7.99
C ASP A 548 -17.70 -7.00 -7.98
N ARG A 549 -17.56 -6.39 -9.16
CA ARG A 549 -17.37 -4.95 -9.34
C ARG A 549 -18.42 -4.38 -10.27
N GLN A 550 -18.96 -3.23 -9.89
CA GLN A 550 -19.78 -2.39 -10.74
C GLN A 550 -19.20 -0.99 -10.79
N PHE A 551 -19.11 -0.45 -12.00
CA PHE A 551 -18.71 0.93 -12.25
C PHE A 551 -19.73 1.58 -13.15
N ASN A 552 -20.15 2.81 -12.82
CA ASN A 552 -21.02 3.63 -13.63
C ASN A 552 -20.47 5.05 -13.64
N ALA A 553 -20.58 5.72 -14.78
CA ALA A 553 -20.27 7.14 -14.91
C ALA A 553 -21.36 7.86 -15.68
N ARG A 554 -21.51 9.17 -15.42
CA ARG A 554 -22.28 10.10 -16.27
C ARG A 554 -21.39 11.25 -16.68
N VAL A 555 -21.44 11.55 -17.96
CA VAL A 555 -20.53 12.50 -18.62
C VAL A 555 -21.37 13.58 -19.29
N MET A 556 -21.29 14.81 -18.80
CA MET A 556 -22.15 15.92 -19.22
C MET A 556 -21.31 17.16 -19.48
N GLY A 557 -21.84 18.06 -20.30
CA GLY A 557 -21.28 19.40 -20.49
C GLY A 557 -22.31 20.35 -21.03
N PHE A 558 -22.08 21.64 -20.87
CA PHE A 558 -22.93 22.63 -21.52
C PHE A 558 -22.52 22.82 -22.97
N VAL A 559 -23.54 23.01 -23.82
CA VAL A 559 -23.38 23.34 -25.24
C VAL A 559 -24.17 24.59 -25.57
N LEU A 560 -23.85 25.21 -26.72
CA LEU A 560 -24.66 26.32 -27.24
C LEU A 560 -26.02 25.74 -27.69
N ALA A 561 -27.13 26.25 -27.12
CA ALA A 561 -28.45 25.73 -27.41
C ALA A 561 -28.88 25.89 -28.89
N ASN A 562 -28.55 27.04 -29.47
CA ASN A 562 -28.81 27.34 -30.88
C ASN A 562 -27.72 28.27 -31.44
N PHE A 563 -26.85 27.74 -32.29
CA PHE A 563 -25.71 28.46 -32.85
C PHE A 563 -26.11 29.79 -33.53
N LEU A 564 -27.27 29.89 -34.20
CA LEU A 564 -27.69 31.10 -34.91
C LEU A 564 -28.31 32.14 -33.98
N GLN A 565 -28.82 31.75 -32.83
CA GLN A 565 -29.51 32.66 -31.91
C GLN A 565 -28.73 32.91 -30.62
N PHE A 566 -27.59 32.27 -30.47
CA PHE A 566 -26.79 32.34 -29.26
C PHE A 566 -26.21 33.74 -29.05
N ASP A 567 -26.30 34.22 -27.81
CA ASP A 567 -25.62 35.44 -27.41
C ASP A 567 -24.14 35.13 -27.06
N TYR A 568 -23.26 35.37 -28.03
CA TYR A 568 -21.82 35.11 -27.90
C TYR A 568 -21.13 35.93 -26.79
N SER A 569 -21.76 37.01 -26.30
CA SER A 569 -21.24 37.71 -25.12
C SER A 569 -21.21 36.85 -23.85
N ASN A 570 -22.07 35.85 -23.77
CA ASN A 570 -22.09 34.89 -22.69
C ASN A 570 -20.80 34.06 -22.54
N LEU A 571 -20.05 33.88 -23.63
CA LEU A 571 -18.76 33.17 -23.58
C LEU A 571 -17.66 33.92 -22.80
N TYR A 572 -17.84 35.23 -22.62
CA TYR A 572 -16.90 36.10 -21.90
C TYR A 572 -17.29 36.32 -20.44
N LEU A 573 -18.38 35.70 -19.98
CA LEU A 573 -18.79 35.75 -18.60
C LEU A 573 -17.81 34.99 -17.70
N SER A 574 -17.70 35.41 -16.46
CA SER A 574 -16.89 34.74 -15.46
C SER A 574 -17.43 33.34 -15.13
N GLN A 575 -16.59 32.49 -14.61
CA GLN A 575 -16.91 31.08 -14.30
C GLN A 575 -18.11 30.94 -13.35
N ASP A 576 -18.31 31.88 -12.43
CA ASP A 576 -19.42 31.88 -11.48
C ASP A 576 -20.74 32.39 -12.07
N SER A 577 -20.69 33.00 -13.27
CA SER A 577 -21.84 33.65 -13.89
C SER A 577 -22.29 32.98 -15.19
N ILE A 578 -21.41 32.27 -15.87
CA ILE A 578 -21.68 31.76 -17.24
C ILE A 578 -22.88 30.82 -17.30
N PHE A 579 -23.00 29.88 -16.35
CA PHE A 579 -24.10 28.90 -16.35
C PHE A 579 -25.19 29.22 -15.29
N MET A 580 -25.40 30.51 -15.03
CA MET A 580 -26.57 30.93 -14.25
C MET A 580 -27.88 30.55 -14.95
N PRO A 581 -28.96 30.27 -14.20
CA PRO A 581 -30.25 29.89 -14.79
C PRO A 581 -30.76 30.91 -15.84
N SER A 582 -30.41 32.18 -15.70
CA SER A 582 -30.73 33.26 -16.69
C SER A 582 -30.07 33.05 -18.06
N ASN A 583 -28.98 32.28 -18.11
CA ASN A 583 -28.24 32.02 -19.34
C ASN A 583 -28.55 30.63 -19.94
N ILE A 584 -29.47 29.88 -19.32
CA ILE A 584 -29.99 28.60 -19.80
C ILE A 584 -31.23 28.83 -20.64
N GLY A 585 -31.27 28.22 -21.84
CA GLY A 585 -32.42 28.33 -22.73
C GLY A 585 -32.05 28.56 -24.19
N PRO A 586 -33.02 28.80 -25.08
CA PRO A 586 -32.80 28.78 -26.55
C PRO A 586 -31.77 29.75 -27.09
N LYS A 587 -31.49 30.86 -26.40
CA LYS A 587 -30.46 31.84 -26.76
C LYS A 587 -29.19 31.74 -25.93
N GLY A 588 -29.14 30.81 -25.03
CA GLY A 588 -28.04 30.57 -24.10
C GLY A 588 -27.49 29.16 -24.19
N PHE A 589 -27.26 28.57 -23.04
CA PHE A 589 -26.70 27.23 -22.92
C PHE A 589 -27.78 26.18 -22.65
N VAL A 590 -27.45 24.93 -22.95
CA VAL A 590 -28.21 23.76 -22.54
C VAL A 590 -27.22 22.67 -22.14
N LEU A 591 -27.55 21.87 -21.13
CA LEU A 591 -26.76 20.70 -20.75
C LEU A 591 -26.94 19.62 -21.81
N ASP A 592 -25.86 19.01 -22.20
CA ASP A 592 -25.82 17.84 -23.07
C ASP A 592 -25.14 16.67 -22.34
N GLU A 593 -25.70 15.49 -22.43
CA GLU A 593 -25.18 14.26 -21.84
C GLU A 593 -24.68 13.32 -22.93
N ILE A 594 -23.37 13.06 -22.91
CA ILE A 594 -22.71 12.19 -23.89
C ILE A 594 -22.35 10.82 -23.30
N THR A 595 -22.97 10.45 -22.20
CA THR A 595 -22.77 9.16 -21.54
C THR A 595 -23.09 8.02 -22.50
N ASN A 596 -22.14 7.14 -22.70
CA ASN A 596 -22.27 5.95 -23.53
C ASN A 596 -22.45 4.70 -22.67
N PRO A 597 -23.04 3.63 -23.20
CA PRO A 597 -23.09 2.34 -22.48
C PRO A 597 -21.71 1.78 -22.11
N SER A 598 -20.65 2.22 -22.80
CA SER A 598 -19.25 1.89 -22.48
C SER A 598 -18.72 2.62 -21.22
N ASP A 599 -19.42 3.65 -20.75
CA ASP A 599 -19.00 4.43 -19.56
C ASP A 599 -19.44 3.76 -18.25
N GLY A 600 -19.91 2.52 -18.35
CA GLY A 600 -20.20 1.62 -17.25
C GLY A 600 -19.80 0.18 -17.57
N TYR A 601 -19.51 -0.59 -16.53
CA TYR A 601 -19.27 -2.03 -16.66
C TYR A 601 -19.65 -2.79 -15.41
N LYS A 602 -19.98 -4.07 -15.58
CA LYS A 602 -20.08 -5.07 -14.51
C LYS A 602 -18.98 -6.09 -14.73
N ALA A 603 -18.27 -6.44 -13.68
CA ALA A 603 -17.17 -7.39 -13.77
C ALA A 603 -17.11 -8.28 -12.56
N GLY A 604 -16.65 -9.53 -12.76
CA GLY A 604 -16.46 -10.50 -11.71
C GLY A 604 -15.23 -11.36 -11.96
N SER A 605 -14.67 -11.90 -10.89
CA SER A 605 -13.61 -12.90 -10.99
C SER A 605 -13.64 -13.89 -9.85
N ASP A 606 -13.27 -15.14 -10.16
CA ASP A 606 -13.09 -16.26 -9.24
C ASP A 606 -11.65 -16.76 -9.32
N LEU A 607 -10.97 -16.79 -8.19
CA LEU A 607 -9.63 -17.36 -8.03
C LEU A 607 -9.70 -18.58 -7.13
N TYR A 608 -9.39 -19.75 -7.66
CA TYR A 608 -9.16 -20.98 -6.92
C TYR A 608 -7.67 -21.27 -6.91
N ALA A 609 -7.10 -21.44 -5.73
CA ALA A 609 -5.69 -21.75 -5.61
C ALA A 609 -5.43 -22.85 -4.59
N GLY A 610 -4.45 -23.69 -4.88
CA GLY A 610 -3.93 -24.70 -3.97
C GLY A 610 -2.41 -24.75 -4.02
N TYR A 611 -1.77 -25.07 -2.92
CA TYR A 611 -0.31 -25.22 -2.89
C TYR A 611 0.14 -26.38 -2.01
N ALA A 612 1.34 -26.89 -2.33
CA ALA A 612 2.10 -27.78 -1.48
C ALA A 612 3.58 -27.38 -1.49
N MET A 613 4.21 -27.37 -0.33
CA MET A 613 5.60 -26.98 -0.18
C MET A 613 6.30 -27.69 0.98
N PHE A 614 7.61 -27.76 0.89
CA PHE A 614 8.49 -28.27 1.93
C PHE A 614 9.44 -27.18 2.39
N GLU A 615 9.66 -27.11 3.70
CA GLU A 615 10.74 -26.38 4.33
C GLU A 615 11.70 -27.39 4.95
N ASN A 616 12.88 -27.48 4.38
CA ASN A 616 13.88 -28.51 4.72
C ASN A 616 15.10 -27.87 5.36
N LYS A 617 15.47 -28.30 6.56
CA LYS A 617 16.82 -28.14 7.08
C LYS A 617 17.66 -29.32 6.58
N ILE A 618 18.47 -29.12 5.53
CA ILE A 618 19.25 -30.17 4.88
C ILE A 618 20.50 -30.46 5.73
N ALA A 619 21.11 -29.40 6.29
CA ALA A 619 22.23 -29.44 7.20
C ALA A 619 22.10 -28.25 8.17
N ASP A 620 22.97 -28.15 9.18
CA ASP A 620 22.90 -27.07 10.17
C ASP A 620 22.96 -25.67 9.54
N ARG A 621 23.58 -25.55 8.39
CA ARG A 621 23.78 -24.29 7.68
C ARG A 621 22.92 -24.09 6.43
N ILE A 622 22.14 -25.12 6.02
CA ILE A 622 21.38 -25.08 4.77
C ILE A 622 19.89 -25.27 5.04
N ARG A 623 19.11 -24.26 4.70
CA ARG A 623 17.66 -24.31 4.71
C ARG A 623 17.13 -24.12 3.28
N LEU A 624 16.25 -24.99 2.84
CA LEU A 624 15.60 -24.94 1.52
C LEU A 624 14.09 -24.96 1.71
N SER A 625 13.42 -23.97 1.15
CA SER A 625 11.97 -23.96 1.01
C SER A 625 11.66 -24.10 -0.48
N TRP A 626 10.82 -25.07 -0.86
CA TRP A 626 10.44 -25.30 -2.26
C TRP A 626 9.03 -25.85 -2.35
N GLY A 627 8.35 -25.51 -3.42
CA GLY A 627 6.98 -25.96 -3.61
C GLY A 627 6.39 -25.51 -4.93
N VAL A 628 5.13 -25.85 -5.11
CA VAL A 628 4.33 -25.46 -6.26
C VAL A 628 2.97 -24.96 -5.81
N ARG A 629 2.50 -23.92 -6.46
CA ARG A 629 1.15 -23.38 -6.35
C ARG A 629 0.44 -23.53 -7.69
N ALA A 630 -0.80 -24.00 -7.66
CA ALA A 630 -1.68 -24.03 -8.82
C ALA A 630 -2.77 -22.99 -8.62
N GLU A 631 -3.02 -22.15 -9.63
CA GLU A 631 -4.09 -21.17 -9.63
C GLU A 631 -4.95 -21.31 -10.88
N SER A 632 -6.28 -21.40 -10.69
CA SER A 632 -7.29 -21.27 -11.72
C SER A 632 -8.02 -19.96 -11.51
N PHE A 633 -7.98 -19.09 -12.51
CA PHE A 633 -8.54 -17.76 -12.46
C PHE A 633 -9.54 -17.58 -13.61
N HIS A 634 -10.79 -17.36 -13.25
CA HIS A 634 -11.87 -16.99 -14.16
C HIS A 634 -12.16 -15.50 -14.01
N GLN A 635 -12.33 -14.81 -15.15
CA GLN A 635 -12.60 -13.37 -15.17
C GLN A 635 -13.67 -13.07 -16.22
N ARG A 636 -14.69 -12.31 -15.83
CA ARG A 636 -15.77 -11.85 -16.70
C ARG A 636 -15.93 -10.34 -16.59
N LEU A 637 -16.19 -9.69 -17.73
CA LEU A 637 -16.55 -8.28 -17.81
C LEU A 637 -17.64 -8.09 -18.88
N GLU A 638 -18.65 -7.33 -18.53
CA GLU A 638 -19.77 -6.95 -19.40
C GLU A 638 -19.84 -5.43 -19.51
N SER A 639 -19.84 -4.92 -20.74
CA SER A 639 -19.91 -3.50 -21.09
C SER A 639 -20.43 -3.36 -22.53
N ALA A 640 -20.19 -2.22 -23.16
CA ALA A 640 -20.36 -2.03 -24.60
C ALA A 640 -19.02 -1.68 -25.26
N ARG A 641 -18.89 -1.88 -26.55
CA ARG A 641 -17.72 -1.41 -27.33
C ARG A 641 -17.67 0.11 -27.29
N TYR A 642 -16.48 0.64 -27.12
CA TYR A 642 -16.22 2.07 -27.02
C TYR A 642 -16.99 2.89 -28.06
N GLY A 643 -17.74 3.88 -27.61
CA GLY A 643 -18.51 4.78 -28.46
C GLY A 643 -19.67 4.14 -29.23
N THR A 644 -20.11 2.94 -28.84
CA THR A 644 -21.20 2.21 -29.49
C THR A 644 -22.18 1.58 -28.49
N ASN A 645 -23.34 1.12 -29.01
CA ASN A 645 -24.29 0.32 -28.22
C ASN A 645 -24.07 -1.19 -28.38
N VAL A 646 -22.98 -1.62 -29.04
CA VAL A 646 -22.72 -3.05 -29.30
C VAL A 646 -22.21 -3.70 -28.00
N PRO A 647 -22.89 -4.73 -27.47
CA PRO A 647 -22.45 -5.42 -26.29
C PRO A 647 -21.02 -5.97 -26.42
N LEU A 648 -20.26 -5.86 -25.34
CA LEU A 648 -18.93 -6.44 -25.19
C LEU A 648 -18.92 -7.35 -23.96
N VAL A 649 -18.49 -8.58 -24.17
CA VAL A 649 -18.26 -9.54 -23.08
C VAL A 649 -16.84 -10.08 -23.18
N VAL A 650 -16.10 -9.95 -22.10
CA VAL A 650 -14.85 -10.66 -21.87
C VAL A 650 -15.16 -11.79 -20.89
N ASP A 651 -14.83 -13.03 -21.25
CA ASP A 651 -15.04 -14.21 -20.40
C ASP A 651 -13.86 -15.16 -20.61
N THR A 652 -12.97 -15.27 -19.63
CA THR A 652 -11.72 -16.01 -19.78
C THR A 652 -11.38 -16.79 -18.53
N THR A 653 -10.88 -18.03 -18.75
CA THR A 653 -10.35 -18.86 -17.66
C THR A 653 -8.90 -19.22 -17.94
N THR A 654 -8.03 -19.05 -16.97
CA THR A 654 -6.61 -19.39 -17.10
C THR A 654 -6.14 -20.18 -15.90
N THR A 655 -5.42 -21.29 -16.16
CA THR A 655 -4.79 -22.09 -15.11
C THR A 655 -3.27 -21.99 -15.22
N ARG A 656 -2.59 -21.80 -14.09
CA ARG A 656 -1.13 -21.64 -14.03
C ARG A 656 -0.52 -22.46 -12.91
N LEU A 657 0.62 -23.09 -13.21
CA LEU A 657 1.50 -23.71 -12.22
C LEU A 657 2.67 -22.74 -11.93
N LEU A 658 2.88 -22.46 -10.66
CA LEU A 658 3.79 -21.46 -10.16
C LEU A 658 4.79 -22.11 -9.18
N PRO A 659 5.87 -22.70 -9.68
CA PRO A 659 6.93 -23.26 -8.85
C PRO A 659 7.75 -22.15 -8.19
N SER A 660 8.25 -22.42 -6.99
CA SER A 660 9.16 -21.54 -6.26
C SER A 660 10.14 -22.32 -5.41
N PHE A 661 11.34 -21.78 -5.25
CA PHE A 661 12.30 -22.24 -4.26
C PHE A 661 13.04 -21.06 -3.63
N ASN A 662 13.41 -21.20 -2.36
CA ASN A 662 14.21 -20.26 -1.59
C ASN A 662 15.24 -21.05 -0.79
N LEU A 663 16.52 -20.83 -1.05
CA LEU A 663 17.66 -21.45 -0.38
C LEU A 663 18.33 -20.42 0.51
N THR A 664 18.57 -20.76 1.76
CA THR A 664 19.39 -19.97 2.69
C THR A 664 20.60 -20.78 3.12
N TYR A 665 21.79 -20.25 2.91
CA TYR A 665 23.04 -20.78 3.39
C TYR A 665 23.63 -19.89 4.48
N SER A 666 23.70 -20.36 5.71
CA SER A 666 24.29 -19.66 6.85
C SER A 666 25.81 -19.82 6.79
N LEU A 667 26.52 -18.79 6.34
CA LEU A 667 27.98 -18.75 6.29
C LEU A 667 28.57 -18.77 7.71
N THR A 668 27.96 -17.98 8.60
CA THR A 668 28.23 -17.95 10.04
C THR A 668 26.89 -17.77 10.77
N GLU A 669 26.86 -17.69 12.07
CA GLU A 669 25.65 -17.38 12.85
C GLU A 669 25.07 -16.00 12.53
N THR A 670 25.88 -15.07 12.05
CA THR A 670 25.50 -13.70 11.75
C THR A 670 25.42 -13.40 10.25
N GLN A 671 25.86 -14.31 9.38
CA GLN A 671 25.97 -14.08 7.94
C GLN A 671 25.20 -15.14 7.15
N GLN A 672 24.42 -14.70 6.18
CA GLN A 672 23.61 -15.57 5.35
C GLN A 672 23.71 -15.19 3.87
N LEU A 673 23.72 -16.20 3.02
CA LEU A 673 23.54 -16.05 1.58
C LEU A 673 22.20 -16.68 1.20
N ARG A 674 21.35 -15.94 0.50
CA ARG A 674 20.04 -16.40 0.04
C ARG A 674 20.01 -16.45 -1.47
N LEU A 675 19.42 -17.50 -2.01
CA LEU A 675 19.15 -17.69 -3.44
C LEU A 675 17.69 -18.04 -3.62
N SER A 676 17.01 -17.38 -4.54
CA SER A 676 15.59 -17.64 -4.83
C SER A 676 15.34 -17.72 -6.32
N GLY A 677 14.42 -18.61 -6.70
CA GLY A 677 13.91 -18.69 -8.06
C GLY A 677 12.42 -19.02 -8.05
N SER A 678 11.65 -18.38 -8.92
CA SER A 678 10.20 -18.58 -8.96
C SER A 678 9.58 -18.16 -10.29
N LYS A 679 8.38 -18.71 -10.52
CA LYS A 679 7.48 -18.25 -11.58
C LYS A 679 6.26 -17.61 -10.94
N THR A 680 5.91 -16.40 -11.39
CA THR A 680 4.73 -15.64 -10.98
C THR A 680 3.92 -15.22 -12.20
N VAL A 681 2.77 -14.60 -12.01
CA VAL A 681 1.85 -14.20 -13.08
C VAL A 681 1.44 -12.74 -12.94
N THR A 682 1.15 -12.09 -14.05
CA THR A 682 0.41 -10.82 -14.09
C THR A 682 -0.89 -11.01 -14.82
N ARG A 683 -2.00 -10.46 -14.31
CA ARG A 683 -3.35 -10.56 -14.88
C ARG A 683 -3.89 -9.18 -15.22
N PRO A 684 -4.71 -9.07 -16.28
CA PRO A 684 -5.46 -7.84 -16.51
C PRO A 684 -6.38 -7.51 -15.33
N GLU A 685 -6.50 -6.25 -14.99
CA GLU A 685 -7.52 -5.77 -14.05
C GLU A 685 -8.79 -5.40 -14.83
N PHE A 686 -9.95 -5.36 -14.16
CA PHE A 686 -11.22 -5.03 -14.80
C PHE A 686 -11.17 -3.71 -15.58
N ARG A 687 -10.53 -2.70 -15.01
CA ARG A 687 -10.37 -1.40 -15.66
C ARG A 687 -9.51 -1.45 -16.92
N GLU A 688 -8.47 -2.27 -16.92
CA GLU A 688 -7.59 -2.43 -18.09
C GLU A 688 -8.31 -3.11 -19.27
N LEU A 689 -9.32 -3.93 -18.96
CA LEU A 689 -10.20 -4.58 -19.95
C LEU A 689 -11.40 -3.71 -20.36
N ALA A 690 -11.84 -2.81 -19.50
CA ALA A 690 -13.04 -2.02 -19.71
C ALA A 690 -12.82 -0.95 -20.79
N PRO A 691 -13.68 -0.86 -21.81
CA PRO A 691 -13.54 0.08 -22.91
C PRO A 691 -13.92 1.52 -22.55
N PHE A 692 -14.16 1.81 -21.29
CA PHE A 692 -14.45 3.14 -20.78
C PHE A 692 -13.30 4.13 -21.04
N ALA A 693 -13.60 5.28 -21.62
CA ALA A 693 -12.66 6.37 -21.78
C ALA A 693 -12.72 7.31 -20.58
N PHE A 694 -11.67 7.33 -19.79
CA PHE A 694 -11.49 8.30 -18.72
C PHE A 694 -10.48 9.36 -19.15
N TYR A 695 -10.83 10.64 -18.96
CA TYR A 695 -9.89 11.72 -19.22
C TYR A 695 -9.09 12.04 -17.95
N ASP A 696 -7.80 11.85 -18.03
CA ASP A 696 -6.87 12.25 -16.97
C ASP A 696 -6.42 13.71 -17.19
N PHE A 697 -6.84 14.59 -16.29
CA PHE A 697 -6.49 16.01 -16.37
C PHE A 697 -4.98 16.25 -16.27
N PHE A 698 -4.29 15.43 -15.49
CA PHE A 698 -2.84 15.54 -15.34
C PHE A 698 -2.10 15.06 -16.59
N LEU A 699 -2.52 13.96 -17.18
CA LEU A 699 -1.96 13.49 -18.45
C LEU A 699 -2.39 14.36 -19.63
N ASN A 700 -3.44 15.14 -19.50
CA ASN A 700 -4.10 15.88 -20.58
C ASN A 700 -4.49 14.94 -21.74
N ALA A 701 -5.04 13.79 -21.41
CA ALA A 701 -5.28 12.69 -22.36
C ALA A 701 -6.41 11.77 -21.92
N GLY A 702 -7.02 11.09 -22.86
CA GLY A 702 -7.95 9.98 -22.62
C GLY A 702 -7.20 8.68 -22.29
N VAL A 703 -7.76 7.88 -21.41
CA VAL A 703 -7.28 6.53 -21.08
C VAL A 703 -8.38 5.54 -21.38
N VAL A 704 -8.12 4.55 -22.23
CA VAL A 704 -9.09 3.53 -22.66
C VAL A 704 -8.52 2.13 -22.38
N GLY A 705 -9.34 1.21 -21.85
CA GLY A 705 -8.94 -0.17 -21.66
C GLY A 705 -8.96 -0.98 -22.96
N ASP A 706 -8.25 -2.12 -22.96
CA ASP A 706 -8.20 -3.06 -24.08
C ASP A 706 -8.80 -4.42 -23.67
N PRO A 707 -9.96 -4.81 -24.18
CA PRO A 707 -10.58 -6.12 -23.91
C PRO A 707 -9.74 -7.33 -24.34
N GLY A 708 -8.75 -7.12 -25.22
CA GLY A 708 -7.89 -8.16 -25.78
C GLY A 708 -6.69 -8.57 -24.89
N LEU A 709 -6.54 -7.95 -23.72
CA LEU A 709 -5.42 -8.23 -22.83
C LEU A 709 -5.40 -9.66 -22.33
N THR A 710 -4.20 -10.24 -22.25
CA THR A 710 -3.97 -11.60 -21.77
C THR A 710 -3.01 -11.63 -20.57
N PRO A 711 -3.12 -12.65 -19.68
CA PRO A 711 -2.18 -12.82 -18.58
C PRO A 711 -0.78 -13.17 -19.04
N GLY A 712 0.24 -12.54 -18.45
CA GLY A 712 1.65 -12.80 -18.68
C GLY A 712 2.30 -13.63 -17.58
N ASN A 713 3.40 -14.35 -17.89
CA ASN A 713 4.23 -15.03 -16.91
C ASN A 713 5.49 -14.21 -16.61
N ILE A 714 6.00 -14.36 -15.38
CA ILE A 714 7.19 -13.67 -14.91
C ILE A 714 8.12 -14.71 -14.27
N TRP A 715 9.37 -14.76 -14.73
CA TRP A 715 10.43 -15.55 -14.12
C TRP A 715 11.27 -14.66 -13.24
N ASN A 716 11.48 -15.05 -11.99
CA ASN A 716 12.21 -14.30 -10.99
C ASN A 716 13.43 -15.08 -10.51
N ALA A 717 14.55 -14.38 -10.35
CA ALA A 717 15.77 -14.91 -9.74
C ALA A 717 16.37 -13.84 -8.83
N ASP A 718 16.76 -14.23 -7.61
CA ASP A 718 17.29 -13.32 -6.60
C ASP A 718 18.49 -13.97 -5.89
N ILE A 719 19.50 -13.15 -5.58
CA ILE A 719 20.59 -13.48 -4.68
C ILE A 719 20.75 -12.35 -3.67
N ARG A 720 20.85 -12.70 -2.38
CA ARG A 720 21.04 -11.69 -1.31
C ARG A 720 22.05 -12.18 -0.28
N TYR A 721 22.98 -11.32 0.04
CA TYR A 721 23.90 -11.48 1.16
C TYR A 721 23.47 -10.60 2.32
N GLU A 722 23.44 -11.16 3.54
CA GLU A 722 22.97 -10.49 4.74
C GLU A 722 23.97 -10.69 5.90
N ILE A 723 24.20 -9.63 6.68
CA ILE A 723 24.95 -9.66 7.93
C ILE A 723 24.08 -9.07 9.04
N TYR A 724 23.94 -9.78 10.15
CA TYR A 724 23.24 -9.39 11.36
C TYR A 724 24.23 -9.27 12.52
N PRO A 725 24.99 -8.15 12.63
CA PRO A 725 26.08 -8.04 13.60
C PRO A 725 25.61 -7.84 15.04
N GLY A 726 24.33 -7.65 15.28
CA GLY A 726 23.74 -7.49 16.60
C GLY A 726 22.23 -7.22 16.54
N GLN A 727 21.62 -7.02 17.70
CA GLN A 727 20.19 -6.70 17.75
C GLN A 727 19.89 -5.43 16.94
N ASN A 728 18.83 -5.50 16.12
CA ASN A 728 18.38 -4.40 15.27
C ASN A 728 19.45 -3.82 14.32
N GLN A 729 20.45 -4.62 13.94
CA GLN A 729 21.48 -4.22 13.00
C GLN A 729 21.44 -5.15 11.77
N LEU A 730 21.59 -4.56 10.59
CA LEU A 730 21.54 -5.25 9.32
C LEU A 730 22.45 -4.56 8.31
N PHE A 731 23.21 -5.36 7.59
CA PHE A 731 23.79 -4.98 6.31
C PHE A 731 23.37 -6.00 5.28
N SER A 732 22.81 -5.57 4.15
CA SER A 732 22.45 -6.48 3.09
C SER A 732 22.74 -5.91 1.71
N VAL A 733 23.07 -6.82 0.79
CA VAL A 733 23.22 -6.55 -0.64
C VAL A 733 22.41 -7.58 -1.41
N SER A 734 21.52 -7.12 -2.29
CA SER A 734 20.68 -7.97 -3.12
C SER A 734 20.92 -7.68 -4.60
N LEU A 735 20.94 -8.71 -5.41
CA LEU A 735 20.85 -8.64 -6.87
C LEU A 735 19.58 -9.39 -7.29
N PHE A 736 18.87 -8.85 -8.25
CA PHE A 736 17.65 -9.48 -8.76
C PHE A 736 17.55 -9.39 -10.29
N TYR A 737 16.88 -10.37 -10.88
CA TYR A 737 16.56 -10.42 -12.30
C TYR A 737 15.13 -10.95 -12.49
N LYS A 738 14.36 -10.27 -13.35
CA LYS A 738 12.98 -10.63 -13.68
C LYS A 738 12.79 -10.57 -15.18
N LYS A 739 12.20 -11.64 -15.74
CA LYS A 739 11.89 -11.75 -17.17
C LYS A 739 10.38 -11.90 -17.35
N PHE A 740 9.78 -10.93 -18.02
CA PHE A 740 8.36 -10.91 -18.38
C PHE A 740 8.19 -11.48 -19.76
N THR A 741 7.16 -12.33 -19.97
CA THR A 741 6.87 -12.89 -21.30
C THR A 741 5.95 -11.99 -22.09
N THR A 742 4.86 -11.54 -21.50
CA THR A 742 3.84 -10.67 -22.10
C THR A 742 3.35 -9.67 -21.05
N PRO A 743 4.20 -8.72 -20.62
CA PRO A 743 3.75 -7.72 -19.66
C PRO A 743 2.66 -6.85 -20.25
N ILE A 744 1.81 -6.34 -19.38
CA ILE A 744 0.79 -5.35 -19.74
C ILE A 744 1.38 -3.99 -19.43
N GLU A 745 1.50 -3.15 -20.46
CA GLU A 745 2.10 -1.83 -20.33
C GLU A 745 1.14 -0.74 -20.78
N PHE A 746 1.31 0.42 -20.18
CA PHE A 746 0.58 1.62 -20.51
C PHE A 746 1.24 2.26 -21.74
N THR A 747 0.52 2.29 -22.84
CA THR A 747 1.04 2.71 -24.15
C THR A 747 0.32 3.96 -24.64
N TYR A 748 1.00 4.73 -25.47
CA TYR A 748 0.52 5.96 -26.03
C TYR A 748 0.23 5.78 -27.51
N SER A 749 -0.94 6.28 -27.98
CA SER A 749 -1.30 6.39 -29.39
C SER A 749 -1.59 7.84 -29.74
N SER A 750 -0.88 8.39 -30.70
CA SER A 750 -1.20 9.70 -31.28
C SER A 750 -2.18 9.49 -32.42
N GLN A 751 -3.43 9.88 -32.23
CA GLN A 751 -4.49 9.77 -33.27
C GLN A 751 -4.82 11.10 -33.91
N GLY A 752 -3.81 11.83 -34.39
CA GLY A 752 -4.01 13.11 -35.10
C GLY A 752 -4.14 14.33 -34.17
N ALA A 753 -4.45 15.50 -34.76
CA ALA A 753 -4.36 16.78 -34.09
C ALA A 753 -5.18 16.84 -32.78
N GLY A 754 -4.51 16.96 -31.65
CA GLY A 754 -5.05 17.47 -30.39
C GLY A 754 -5.62 16.46 -29.41
N THR A 755 -5.78 15.15 -29.74
CA THR A 755 -6.32 14.18 -28.81
C THR A 755 -5.33 13.05 -28.58
N ARG A 756 -4.74 13.01 -27.38
CA ARG A 756 -3.89 11.92 -26.95
C ARG A 756 -4.74 10.84 -26.32
N THR A 757 -4.44 9.59 -26.67
CA THR A 757 -5.10 8.45 -26.06
C THR A 757 -4.04 7.48 -25.56
N PHE A 758 -4.14 7.14 -24.29
CA PHE A 758 -3.38 6.05 -23.68
C PHE A 758 -4.26 4.80 -23.60
N THR A 759 -3.62 3.65 -23.74
CA THR A 759 -4.27 2.36 -23.61
C THR A 759 -3.31 1.37 -22.96
N PHE A 760 -3.84 0.21 -22.61
CA PHE A 760 -3.04 -0.91 -22.07
C PHE A 760 -2.81 -1.92 -23.19
N GLN A 761 -1.60 -2.46 -23.30
CA GLN A 761 -1.26 -3.46 -24.30
C GLN A 761 -0.32 -4.52 -23.74
N ASN A 762 -0.46 -5.77 -24.23
CA ASN A 762 0.56 -6.79 -24.02
C ASN A 762 1.74 -6.51 -24.96
N ILE A 763 2.92 -6.24 -24.40
CA ILE A 763 4.15 -6.08 -25.20
C ILE A 763 4.93 -7.40 -25.28
N PRO A 764 5.82 -7.60 -26.29
CA PRO A 764 6.49 -8.88 -26.56
C PRO A 764 7.45 -9.37 -25.50
N GLY A 765 7.69 -8.62 -24.47
CA GLY A 765 8.53 -9.00 -23.34
C GLY A 765 9.20 -7.81 -22.70
N ALA A 766 9.67 -8.01 -21.47
CA ALA A 766 10.46 -7.00 -20.74
C ALA A 766 11.43 -7.69 -19.78
N GLN A 767 12.45 -6.97 -19.37
CA GLN A 767 13.41 -7.41 -18.35
C GLN A 767 13.56 -6.30 -17.32
N ASN A 768 13.63 -6.72 -16.04
CA ASN A 768 13.89 -5.82 -14.93
C ASN A 768 14.97 -6.44 -14.05
N TYR A 769 16.06 -5.72 -13.82
CA TYR A 769 17.17 -6.20 -13.00
C TYR A 769 17.83 -5.04 -12.24
N GLY A 770 18.47 -5.37 -11.14
CA GLY A 770 19.09 -4.32 -10.33
C GLY A 770 19.81 -4.85 -9.10
N ALA A 771 20.34 -3.88 -8.35
CA ALA A 771 21.02 -4.09 -7.08
C ALA A 771 20.38 -3.23 -6.00
N GLU A 772 20.27 -3.77 -4.79
CA GLU A 772 19.79 -3.07 -3.60
C GLU A 772 20.83 -3.21 -2.48
N ILE A 773 21.01 -2.14 -1.69
CA ILE A 773 21.85 -2.13 -0.50
C ILE A 773 21.02 -1.56 0.65
N GLU A 774 21.08 -2.20 1.81
CA GLU A 774 20.45 -1.72 3.04
C GLU A 774 21.45 -1.78 4.18
N ILE A 775 21.50 -0.70 4.96
CA ILE A 775 22.33 -0.57 6.16
C ILE A 775 21.46 -0.10 7.30
N ARG A 776 21.46 -0.83 8.40
CA ARG A 776 20.87 -0.45 9.68
C ARG A 776 21.93 -0.68 10.77
N LYS A 777 22.40 0.39 11.36
CA LYS A 777 23.51 0.33 12.30
C LYS A 777 23.23 1.17 13.54
N ASN A 778 23.32 0.56 14.71
CA ASN A 778 23.34 1.27 15.98
C ASN A 778 24.74 1.92 16.16
N LEU A 779 24.77 3.16 16.61
CA LEU A 779 26.00 3.93 16.81
C LEU A 779 26.59 3.82 18.23
N GLY A 780 26.11 2.91 19.06
CA GLY A 780 26.66 2.67 20.41
C GLY A 780 28.17 2.38 20.45
N PHE A 781 28.75 1.93 19.33
CA PHE A 781 30.20 1.76 19.22
C PHE A 781 31.01 3.11 19.31
N LEU A 782 30.33 4.26 19.16
CA LEU A 782 30.93 5.59 19.33
C LEU A 782 30.87 6.07 20.79
N GLY A 783 30.20 5.34 21.69
CA GLY A 783 30.07 5.64 23.12
C GLY A 783 28.64 5.49 23.61
N THR A 784 28.45 5.42 24.93
CA THR A 784 27.17 5.19 25.60
C THR A 784 26.10 6.22 25.23
N ASN A 785 26.49 7.46 24.97
CA ASN A 785 25.56 8.52 24.56
C ASN A 785 24.91 8.25 23.18
N PHE A 786 25.47 7.37 22.36
CA PHE A 786 25.01 7.03 21.04
C PHE A 786 24.33 5.65 20.94
N GLU A 787 24.13 4.95 22.05
CA GLU A 787 23.52 3.61 22.08
C GLU A 787 22.10 3.59 21.51
N ASN A 788 21.36 4.68 21.66
CA ASN A 788 20.00 4.81 21.14
C ASN A 788 19.90 5.43 19.74
N LEU A 789 21.05 5.79 19.15
CA LEU A 789 21.08 6.37 17.81
C LEU A 789 21.29 5.25 16.77
N VAL A 790 20.31 5.11 15.88
CA VAL A 790 20.32 4.14 14.79
C VAL A 790 20.36 4.88 13.46
N VAL A 791 21.37 4.58 12.65
CA VAL A 791 21.45 5.04 11.26
C VAL A 791 20.82 3.98 10.36
N PHE A 792 19.86 4.43 9.53
CA PHE A 792 19.23 3.64 8.51
C PHE A 792 19.48 4.27 7.14
N ALA A 793 19.99 3.50 6.20
CA ALA A 793 20.21 3.93 4.83
C ALA A 793 19.89 2.79 3.86
N ASN A 794 19.27 3.11 2.75
CA ASN A 794 19.09 2.18 1.64
C ASN A 794 19.34 2.87 0.29
N ALA A 795 19.77 2.08 -0.68
CA ALA A 795 19.95 2.53 -2.06
C ALA A 795 19.59 1.39 -3.00
N ALA A 796 19.01 1.74 -4.15
CA ALA A 796 18.70 0.78 -5.20
C ALA A 796 19.08 1.38 -6.56
N ARG A 797 19.66 0.55 -7.44
CA ARG A 797 19.84 0.87 -8.85
C ARG A 797 19.14 -0.19 -9.69
N ILE A 798 18.23 0.26 -10.53
CA ILE A 798 17.30 -0.58 -11.25
C ILE A 798 17.33 -0.24 -12.72
N PHE A 799 17.25 -1.27 -13.56
CA PHE A 799 17.19 -1.16 -15.02
C PHE A 799 15.98 -1.95 -15.51
N SER A 800 15.20 -1.35 -16.37
CA SER A 800 14.07 -1.95 -17.07
C SER A 800 14.22 -1.74 -18.57
N THR A 801 14.01 -2.80 -19.35
CA THR A 801 14.12 -2.77 -20.83
C THR A 801 12.99 -3.57 -21.45
#